data_fa2e058a47f7e287404c02fc88593897
#
_entry.id   fa2e058a47f7e287404c02fc88593897
#
_cell.length_a   1.000
_cell.length_b   1.000
_cell.length_c   1.000
_cell.angle_alpha   90.00
_cell.angle_beta   90.00
_cell.angle_gamma   90.00
#
_symmetry.space_group_name_H-M   'P 1'
#
loop_
_entity.id
_entity.type
_entity.pdbx_description
1 polymer ?
#
loop_
_entity_poly.entity_id
_entity_poly.type
_entity_poly.pdbx_seq_one_letter_code
_entity_poly.pdbx_strand_id
1 'polypeptide(L)'
;MPLSTRRDATPDPYAWLEQRDLDEVIDHLKAENSHTEQWLSTHDDQRAQLFEEIRGRIRETDLSLPAVWGPWLYYQRTEAGAEYPRYFRCPRPADGGLQTDPTQEQPLLDLNELAGDGFLQLGDFAISPDHHWLAYSLDRQGDETYCLYLKHLDSGNISELPLDQADGSLVWANDSVTLFAVSMDEASRPATLWRLQLGTPAVRVYHEADQRFYLHAYRSSSEQWLILASDSKNTSEVRVVSAEQPAGDWQLLSRRITGHEYHVDHGPDGLLIRSNDRGENFALYRTDPHHPLRRNWELVVDVDPQRTLEDFSVQRHGLLLHYRDGGLTRLEVRPANGAHYDVSMPDAVYSLHVQGGEEYVSEYIRLRYESLNRPAQVRALHLPSGNQSILKQTPVEGHFDADDYEVRREWATAPDGTRIPISLVGRPASLAAPAPLYLYGYGAYGASMDPWFSHARLSLLDRGWVFAIAHVRGGADMGEAWYQQGKLEHKTNTFGDFIACAEHLIGNQYTDSGKLVIAGGSAGGLLIGNVINQRPELFAAAVADVPFVDVWNTMNNPALPLTIGEYEEWGDPNDPVVAERIRSYAPYEQVRQQAYPAMFVTAGYHDMRVQYWEAAKWVAKLRHSKTDDRPLLLRTQMSAGHGGASGRYQSMKELAEEYSFLLAIIGSR
;
A
#
# COMPACT_ATOMS: atom_id res chain seq x y z
N MET A 1 -16.93 23.62 -10.08
CA MET A 1 -16.54 23.86 -11.51
C MET A 1 -17.71 23.49 -12.41
N PRO A 2 -17.94 24.14 -13.57
CA PRO A 2 -19.12 23.83 -14.38
C PRO A 2 -18.98 22.47 -15.05
N LEU A 3 -20.05 21.67 -15.00
CA LEU A 3 -20.27 20.34 -15.59
C LEU A 3 -20.07 20.23 -17.12
N SER A 4 -19.38 21.19 -17.77
CA SER A 4 -19.39 21.37 -19.23
C SER A 4 -18.29 20.63 -20.03
N THR A 5 -17.50 19.74 -19.40
CA THR A 5 -16.41 19.05 -20.11
C THR A 5 -16.67 17.56 -20.40
N ARG A 6 -17.83 17.01 -19.97
CA ARG A 6 -18.20 15.61 -20.26
C ARG A 6 -18.62 15.46 -21.72
N ARG A 7 -17.83 14.71 -22.49
CA ARG A 7 -18.21 14.30 -23.86
C ARG A 7 -19.19 13.12 -23.79
N ASP A 8 -20.33 13.23 -24.47
CA ASP A 8 -21.38 12.19 -24.62
C ASP A 8 -21.99 11.69 -23.29
N ALA A 9 -22.54 12.58 -22.48
CA ALA A 9 -23.21 12.22 -21.25
C ALA A 9 -24.64 11.73 -21.52
N THR A 10 -24.87 10.42 -21.40
CA THR A 10 -26.18 9.97 -20.92
C THR A 10 -26.38 10.61 -19.55
N PRO A 11 -27.55 11.28 -19.28
CA PRO A 11 -27.74 11.93 -17.99
C PRO A 11 -27.62 10.91 -16.86
N ASP A 12 -26.59 11.05 -16.02
CA ASP A 12 -26.41 10.23 -14.83
C ASP A 12 -27.35 10.76 -13.72
N PRO A 13 -28.38 9.99 -13.31
CA PRO A 13 -29.35 10.45 -12.33
C PRO A 13 -28.73 10.67 -10.93
N TYR A 14 -27.53 10.17 -10.69
CA TYR A 14 -26.81 10.27 -9.42
C TYR A 14 -25.65 11.27 -9.46
N ALA A 15 -25.43 12.00 -10.57
CA ALA A 15 -24.34 12.97 -10.72
C ALA A 15 -24.35 14.10 -9.67
N TRP A 16 -25.51 14.37 -9.07
CA TRP A 16 -25.63 15.36 -8.00
C TRP A 16 -24.79 15.01 -6.74
N LEU A 17 -24.50 13.73 -6.51
CA LEU A 17 -23.63 13.27 -5.41
C LEU A 17 -22.18 13.73 -5.54
N GLU A 18 -21.74 14.18 -6.71
CA GLU A 18 -20.41 14.73 -6.95
C GLU A 18 -20.25 16.15 -6.39
N GLN A 19 -21.35 16.81 -6.01
CA GLN A 19 -21.34 18.18 -5.50
C GLN A 19 -21.13 18.20 -3.98
N ARG A 20 -19.87 17.94 -3.58
CA ARG A 20 -19.43 17.72 -2.20
C ARG A 20 -20.03 18.68 -1.16
N ASP A 21 -20.10 19.98 -1.48
CA ASP A 21 -20.47 21.05 -0.53
C ASP A 21 -21.98 21.28 -0.42
N LEU A 22 -22.81 20.53 -1.13
CA LEU A 22 -24.26 20.66 -1.01
C LEU A 22 -24.79 19.94 0.23
N ASP A 23 -25.63 20.64 1.02
CA ASP A 23 -26.30 20.07 2.19
C ASP A 23 -27.04 18.75 1.86
N GLU A 24 -27.68 18.68 0.69
CA GLU A 24 -28.38 17.49 0.22
C GLU A 24 -27.45 16.26 0.10
N VAL A 25 -26.20 16.46 -0.34
CA VAL A 25 -25.20 15.39 -0.43
C VAL A 25 -24.78 14.94 0.97
N ILE A 26 -24.48 15.89 1.85
CA ILE A 26 -24.12 15.60 3.23
C ILE A 26 -25.25 14.86 3.96
N ASP A 27 -26.49 15.31 3.77
CA ASP A 27 -27.67 14.68 4.38
C ASP A 27 -27.90 13.27 3.84
N HIS A 28 -27.66 13.03 2.56
CA HIS A 28 -27.73 11.69 1.95
C HIS A 28 -26.68 10.77 2.56
N LEU A 29 -25.40 11.18 2.64
CA LEU A 29 -24.33 10.36 3.22
C LEU A 29 -24.60 10.04 4.70
N LYS A 30 -25.11 11.01 5.47
CA LYS A 30 -25.53 10.78 6.85
C LYS A 30 -26.72 9.83 6.96
N ALA A 31 -27.66 9.89 6.02
CA ALA A 31 -28.80 8.97 5.99
C ALA A 31 -28.36 7.54 5.67
N GLU A 32 -27.41 7.35 4.73
CA GLU A 32 -26.81 6.04 4.45
C GLU A 32 -26.04 5.51 5.67
N ASN A 33 -25.25 6.35 6.34
CA ASN A 33 -24.57 5.96 7.59
C ASN A 33 -25.58 5.56 8.68
N SER A 34 -26.68 6.27 8.79
CA SER A 34 -27.75 5.96 9.76
C SER A 34 -28.44 4.64 9.42
N HIS A 35 -28.70 4.37 8.14
CA HIS A 35 -29.22 3.08 7.67
C HIS A 35 -28.28 1.92 8.00
N THR A 36 -26.99 2.09 7.73
CA THR A 36 -25.93 1.11 8.05
C THR A 36 -25.86 0.87 9.56
N GLU A 37 -25.88 1.94 10.38
CA GLU A 37 -25.86 1.82 11.82
C GLU A 37 -27.11 1.14 12.38
N GLN A 38 -28.28 1.45 11.83
CA GLN A 38 -29.53 0.78 12.21
C GLN A 38 -29.46 -0.73 11.95
N TRP A 39 -28.86 -1.14 10.84
CA TRP A 39 -28.68 -2.56 10.54
C TRP A 39 -27.66 -3.20 11.49
N LEU A 40 -26.48 -2.57 11.67
CA LEU A 40 -25.41 -3.06 12.55
C LEU A 40 -25.84 -3.11 14.01
N SER A 41 -26.70 -2.19 14.47
CA SER A 41 -27.17 -2.15 15.86
C SER A 41 -27.95 -3.41 16.28
N THR A 42 -28.51 -4.14 15.32
CA THR A 42 -29.13 -5.45 15.59
C THR A 42 -28.10 -6.52 15.96
N HIS A 43 -26.80 -6.22 15.80
CA HIS A 43 -25.65 -7.10 16.06
C HIS A 43 -24.62 -6.45 17.01
N ASP A 44 -25.03 -5.48 17.84
CA ASP A 44 -24.13 -4.72 18.73
C ASP A 44 -23.31 -5.59 19.67
N ASP A 45 -23.91 -6.61 20.27
CA ASP A 45 -23.19 -7.54 21.17
C ASP A 45 -22.07 -8.27 20.41
N GLN A 46 -22.33 -8.70 19.19
CA GLN A 46 -21.34 -9.37 18.33
C GLN A 46 -20.23 -8.41 17.90
N ARG A 47 -20.60 -7.18 17.51
CA ARG A 47 -19.65 -6.13 17.12
C ARG A 47 -18.72 -5.76 18.28
N ALA A 48 -19.29 -5.58 19.47
CA ALA A 48 -18.52 -5.30 20.69
C ALA A 48 -17.59 -6.47 21.06
N GLN A 49 -18.10 -7.71 20.98
CA GLN A 49 -17.28 -8.90 21.22
C GLN A 49 -16.13 -9.00 20.24
N LEU A 50 -16.35 -8.79 18.92
CA LEU A 50 -15.30 -8.82 17.90
C LEU A 50 -14.23 -7.75 18.14
N PHE A 51 -14.65 -6.54 18.49
CA PHE A 51 -13.70 -5.47 18.84
C PHE A 51 -12.79 -5.88 20.02
N GLU A 52 -13.38 -6.41 21.10
CA GLU A 52 -12.59 -6.84 22.27
C GLU A 52 -11.71 -8.07 21.95
N GLU A 53 -12.15 -8.98 21.08
CA GLU A 53 -11.33 -10.10 20.60
C GLU A 53 -10.13 -9.62 19.78
N ILE A 54 -10.33 -8.71 18.83
CA ILE A 54 -9.26 -8.15 17.99
C ILE A 54 -8.27 -7.39 18.88
N ARG A 55 -8.78 -6.53 19.76
CA ARG A 55 -7.99 -5.77 20.71
C ARG A 55 -7.20 -6.66 21.66
N GLY A 56 -7.85 -7.72 22.19
CA GLY A 56 -7.24 -8.66 23.13
C GLY A 56 -6.10 -9.50 22.55
N ARG A 57 -5.93 -9.53 21.22
CA ARG A 57 -4.82 -10.24 20.56
C ARG A 57 -3.61 -9.37 20.31
N ILE A 58 -3.70 -8.06 20.45
CA ILE A 58 -2.56 -7.17 20.29
C ILE A 58 -1.93 -6.84 21.64
N ARG A 59 -0.61 -6.66 21.65
CA ARG A 59 0.08 -6.06 22.77
C ARG A 59 -0.09 -4.54 22.71
N GLU A 60 -1.00 -3.99 23.51
CA GLU A 60 -1.33 -2.56 23.46
C GLU A 60 -0.14 -1.68 23.86
N THR A 61 0.65 -2.11 24.86
CA THR A 61 1.90 -1.42 25.22
C THR A 61 3.07 -2.23 24.66
N ASP A 62 3.67 -1.71 23.60
CA ASP A 62 4.80 -2.34 22.91
C ASP A 62 5.83 -1.32 22.46
N LEU A 63 7.08 -1.75 22.37
CA LEU A 63 8.22 -0.98 21.90
C LEU A 63 8.64 -1.51 20.53
N SER A 64 8.79 -0.65 19.51
CA SER A 64 9.37 -1.08 18.24
C SER A 64 10.82 -1.54 18.40
N LEU A 65 11.32 -2.34 17.46
CA LEU A 65 12.76 -2.59 17.40
C LEU A 65 13.47 -1.26 17.06
N PRO A 66 14.45 -0.80 17.85
CA PRO A 66 15.11 0.47 17.61
C PRO A 66 15.88 0.49 16.29
N ALA A 67 15.79 1.59 15.54
CA ALA A 67 16.65 1.89 14.42
C ALA A 67 17.97 2.51 14.93
N VAL A 68 19.08 2.10 14.36
CA VAL A 68 20.41 2.60 14.67
C VAL A 68 20.78 3.73 13.72
N TRP A 69 21.14 4.90 14.25
CA TRP A 69 21.73 5.96 13.45
C TRP A 69 22.70 6.81 14.28
N GLY A 70 23.98 6.71 13.94
CA GLY A 70 25.07 7.34 14.66
C GLY A 70 25.10 6.96 16.13
N PRO A 71 25.15 7.95 17.06
CA PRO A 71 25.20 7.70 18.50
C PRO A 71 23.83 7.40 19.12
N TRP A 72 22.76 7.25 18.33
CA TRP A 72 21.41 7.15 18.81
C TRP A 72 20.68 5.88 18.39
N LEU A 73 19.73 5.44 19.25
CA LEU A 73 18.66 4.49 18.94
C LEU A 73 17.35 5.27 18.81
N TYR A 74 16.65 5.14 17.69
CA TYR A 74 15.36 5.74 17.40
C TYR A 74 14.26 4.69 17.43
N TYR A 75 13.18 4.93 18.15
CA TYR A 75 12.09 3.95 18.31
C TYR A 75 10.76 4.61 18.62
N GLN A 76 9.70 3.83 18.47
CA GLN A 76 8.36 4.22 18.86
C GLN A 76 7.81 3.28 19.92
N ARG A 77 6.92 3.82 20.75
CA ARG A 77 6.19 3.08 21.78
C ARG A 77 4.69 3.32 21.61
N THR A 78 3.92 2.24 21.63
CA THR A 78 2.47 2.28 21.80
C THR A 78 2.13 2.11 23.29
N GLU A 79 1.04 2.70 23.74
CA GLU A 79 0.57 2.58 25.13
C GLU A 79 -0.91 2.19 25.16
N ALA A 80 -1.30 1.39 26.16
CA ALA A 80 -2.69 0.99 26.30
C ALA A 80 -3.63 2.19 26.38
N GLY A 81 -4.69 2.17 25.60
CA GLY A 81 -5.67 3.26 25.50
C GLY A 81 -5.27 4.44 24.61
N ALA A 82 -4.04 4.48 24.09
CA ALA A 82 -3.61 5.51 23.14
C ALA A 82 -3.84 5.09 21.71
N GLU A 83 -4.37 5.99 20.87
CA GLU A 83 -4.65 5.72 19.44
C GLU A 83 -3.38 5.66 18.60
N TYR A 84 -2.36 6.45 18.94
CA TYR A 84 -1.16 6.65 18.14
C TYR A 84 0.10 6.30 18.93
N PRO A 85 1.23 6.01 18.24
CA PRO A 85 2.52 5.83 18.88
C PRO A 85 3.12 7.16 19.32
N ARG A 86 4.08 7.06 20.27
CA ARG A 86 5.02 8.10 20.64
C ARG A 86 6.40 7.76 20.12
N TYR A 87 7.15 8.76 19.68
CA TYR A 87 8.49 8.60 19.13
C TYR A 87 9.54 9.08 20.09
N PHE A 88 10.62 8.31 20.22
CA PHE A 88 11.70 8.54 21.15
C PHE A 88 13.06 8.30 20.52
N ARG A 89 14.10 8.85 21.16
CA ARG A 89 15.47 8.39 21.00
C ARG A 89 16.16 8.23 22.34
N CYS A 90 17.21 7.38 22.41
CA CYS A 90 18.13 7.33 23.53
C CYS A 90 19.55 7.10 23.01
N PRO A 91 20.60 7.41 23.80
CA PRO A 91 21.97 7.11 23.42
C PRO A 91 22.15 5.61 23.13
N ARG A 92 22.89 5.29 22.06
CA ARG A 92 23.24 3.92 21.73
C ARG A 92 24.17 3.34 22.80
N PRO A 93 23.95 2.11 23.32
CA PRO A 93 24.83 1.47 24.27
C PRO A 93 26.26 1.32 23.73
N ALA A 94 27.26 1.44 24.61
CA ALA A 94 28.69 1.36 24.23
C ALA A 94 29.10 -0.01 23.65
N ASP A 95 28.34 -1.07 23.94
CA ASP A 95 28.55 -2.42 23.37
C ASP A 95 27.91 -2.58 21.95
N GLY A 96 27.27 -1.51 21.45
CA GLY A 96 26.59 -1.52 20.15
C GLY A 96 25.24 -2.22 20.16
N GLY A 97 24.71 -2.60 21.32
CA GLY A 97 23.42 -3.26 21.47
C GLY A 97 22.22 -2.41 21.09
N LEU A 98 21.03 -3.03 21.05
CA LEU A 98 19.75 -2.40 20.71
C LEU A 98 18.86 -2.15 21.95
N GLN A 99 19.41 -2.29 23.15
CA GLN A 99 18.66 -2.07 24.38
C GLN A 99 18.50 -0.59 24.65
N THR A 100 17.24 -0.16 24.80
CA THR A 100 16.88 1.23 25.14
C THR A 100 17.03 1.45 26.65
N ASP A 101 17.47 2.66 27.04
CA ASP A 101 17.52 3.08 28.43
C ASP A 101 16.43 4.12 28.71
N PRO A 102 15.34 3.76 29.42
CA PRO A 102 14.25 4.68 29.72
C PRO A 102 14.66 5.91 30.55
N THR A 103 15.81 5.82 31.27
CA THR A 103 16.32 6.96 32.09
C THR A 103 17.01 8.03 31.25
N GLN A 104 17.42 7.69 30.02
CA GLN A 104 18.06 8.57 29.04
C GLN A 104 17.19 8.86 27.82
N GLU A 105 15.93 8.43 27.87
CA GLU A 105 14.97 8.59 26.80
C GLU A 105 14.65 10.07 26.54
N GLN A 106 14.67 10.46 25.28
CA GLN A 106 14.28 11.80 24.83
C GLN A 106 13.04 11.67 23.94
N PRO A 107 11.90 12.32 24.30
CA PRO A 107 10.70 12.30 23.48
C PRO A 107 10.89 13.18 22.23
N LEU A 108 10.53 12.65 21.08
CA LEU A 108 10.61 13.32 19.78
C LEU A 108 9.24 13.84 19.32
N LEU A 109 8.24 12.96 19.24
CA LEU A 109 6.85 13.31 18.91
C LEU A 109 5.87 12.48 19.74
N ASP A 110 4.79 13.11 20.18
CA ASP A 110 3.60 12.45 20.68
C ASP A 110 2.45 12.71 19.71
N LEU A 111 2.10 11.70 18.91
CA LEU A 111 1.03 11.84 17.93
C LEU A 111 -0.34 11.95 18.58
N ASN A 112 -0.53 11.48 19.83
CA ASN A 112 -1.79 11.61 20.55
C ASN A 112 -2.05 13.07 20.93
N GLU A 113 -1.01 13.79 21.39
CA GLU A 113 -1.11 15.23 21.68
C GLU A 113 -1.37 16.05 20.42
N LEU A 114 -0.74 15.66 19.29
CA LEU A 114 -0.87 16.35 18.01
C LEU A 114 -2.23 16.12 17.34
N ALA A 115 -2.82 14.95 17.51
CA ALA A 115 -4.13 14.59 16.94
C ALA A 115 -5.28 15.27 17.71
N GLY A 116 -5.19 15.35 19.05
CA GLY A 116 -6.35 15.68 19.88
C GLY A 116 -7.47 14.67 19.62
N ASP A 117 -8.66 15.17 19.31
CA ASP A 117 -9.84 14.35 18.96
C ASP A 117 -10.04 14.20 17.43
N GLY A 118 -9.09 14.71 16.62
CA GLY A 118 -9.21 14.76 15.16
C GLY A 118 -8.46 13.65 14.44
N PHE A 119 -8.60 13.66 13.12
CA PHE A 119 -7.78 12.84 12.22
C PHE A 119 -6.32 13.30 12.26
N LEU A 120 -5.39 12.37 12.27
CA LEU A 120 -3.98 12.65 12.10
C LEU A 120 -3.27 11.51 11.36
N GLN A 121 -2.51 11.87 10.34
CA GLN A 121 -1.56 10.96 9.70
C GLN A 121 -0.18 11.61 9.68
N LEU A 122 0.82 10.89 10.18
CA LEU A 122 2.22 11.25 10.01
C LEU A 122 2.65 10.83 8.60
N GLY A 123 3.12 11.77 7.80
CA GLY A 123 3.67 11.49 6.46
C GLY A 123 5.11 11.03 6.56
N ASP A 124 6.02 11.92 6.91
CA ASP A 124 7.44 11.62 7.05
C ASP A 124 7.97 12.03 8.42
N PHE A 125 9.09 11.41 8.79
CA PHE A 125 9.82 11.61 10.04
C PHE A 125 11.32 11.55 9.74
N ALA A 126 11.95 12.70 9.51
CA ALA A 126 13.31 12.81 9.05
C ALA A 126 14.20 13.55 10.06
N ILE A 127 15.18 12.84 10.63
CA ILE A 127 16.19 13.44 11.51
C ILE A 127 17.30 14.07 10.65
N SER A 128 17.87 15.20 11.06
CA SER A 128 19.05 15.79 10.41
C SER A 128 20.32 14.96 10.65
N PRO A 129 21.31 14.97 9.74
CA PRO A 129 22.56 14.22 9.88
C PRO A 129 23.33 14.53 11.16
N ASP A 130 23.22 15.74 11.70
CA ASP A 130 23.82 16.15 12.97
C ASP A 130 22.99 15.80 14.23
N HIS A 131 21.81 15.18 14.03
CA HIS A 131 20.87 14.77 15.08
C HIS A 131 20.29 15.91 15.95
N HIS A 132 20.35 17.18 15.49
CA HIS A 132 19.81 18.31 16.22
C HIS A 132 18.38 18.72 15.78
N TRP A 133 17.96 18.28 14.59
CA TRP A 133 16.67 18.64 14.04
C TRP A 133 15.84 17.40 13.68
N LEU A 134 14.52 17.53 13.86
CA LEU A 134 13.53 16.62 13.32
C LEU A 134 12.64 17.41 12.35
N ALA A 135 12.62 17.02 11.08
CA ALA A 135 11.60 17.42 10.13
C ALA A 135 10.50 16.37 10.10
N TYR A 136 9.24 16.80 10.13
CA TYR A 136 8.09 15.87 10.04
C TYR A 136 6.92 16.53 9.34
N SER A 137 6.02 15.71 8.80
CA SER A 137 4.85 16.17 8.06
C SER A 137 3.58 15.54 8.60
N LEU A 138 2.48 16.31 8.61
CA LEU A 138 1.20 15.91 9.17
C LEU A 138 0.06 16.21 8.20
N ASP A 139 -0.75 15.19 7.88
CA ASP A 139 -2.09 15.35 7.33
C ASP A 139 -3.12 15.32 8.47
N ARG A 140 -4.02 16.32 8.49
CA ARG A 140 -5.05 16.48 9.53
C ARG A 140 -6.47 16.27 9.02
N GLN A 141 -6.62 15.95 7.73
CA GLN A 141 -7.93 15.81 7.08
C GLN A 141 -8.13 14.45 6.39
N GLY A 142 -7.05 13.74 6.09
CA GLY A 142 -7.08 12.51 5.32
C GLY A 142 -7.12 12.72 3.81
N ASP A 143 -6.77 13.93 3.34
CA ASP A 143 -6.72 14.29 1.93
C ASP A 143 -5.30 14.21 1.33
N GLU A 144 -4.37 13.61 2.08
CA GLU A 144 -2.96 13.45 1.71
C GLU A 144 -2.23 14.77 1.42
N THR A 145 -2.74 15.89 1.96
CA THR A 145 -2.09 17.20 1.91
C THR A 145 -1.44 17.47 3.26
N TYR A 146 -0.12 17.67 3.25
CA TYR A 146 0.66 17.72 4.48
C TYR A 146 1.15 19.13 4.81
N CYS A 147 1.07 19.48 6.09
CA CYS A 147 1.82 20.60 6.68
C CYS A 147 3.19 20.11 7.14
N LEU A 148 4.25 20.86 6.84
CA LEU A 148 5.62 20.51 7.16
C LEU A 148 6.10 21.25 8.40
N TYR A 149 6.78 20.55 9.30
CA TYR A 149 7.29 21.07 10.55
C TYR A 149 8.77 20.77 10.76
N LEU A 150 9.44 21.68 11.43
CA LEU A 150 10.84 21.52 11.87
C LEU A 150 10.92 21.71 13.38
N LYS A 151 11.40 20.70 14.11
CA LYS A 151 11.59 20.72 15.56
C LYS A 151 13.08 20.69 15.89
N HIS A 152 13.55 21.68 16.66
CA HIS A 152 14.91 21.64 17.23
C HIS A 152 14.92 20.75 18.47
N LEU A 153 15.70 19.69 18.46
CA LEU A 153 15.60 18.60 19.45
C LEU A 153 16.12 18.99 20.84
N ASP A 154 17.10 19.91 20.92
CA ASP A 154 17.65 20.35 22.23
C ASP A 154 16.73 21.40 22.91
N SER A 155 16.13 22.31 22.16
CA SER A 155 15.27 23.36 22.73
C SER A 155 13.79 23.01 22.74
N GLY A 156 13.37 22.04 21.94
CA GLY A 156 11.97 21.68 21.73
C GLY A 156 11.18 22.67 20.85
N ASN A 157 11.81 23.73 20.34
CA ASN A 157 11.16 24.73 19.50
C ASN A 157 10.69 24.11 18.19
N ILE A 158 9.43 24.40 17.81
CA ILE A 158 8.81 23.93 16.57
C ILE A 158 8.53 25.14 15.68
N SER A 159 8.82 25.01 14.40
CA SER A 159 8.49 25.96 13.35
C SER A 159 7.80 25.24 12.19
N GLU A 160 6.76 25.84 11.65
CA GLU A 160 6.15 25.38 10.41
C GLU A 160 6.99 25.85 9.21
N LEU A 161 7.18 25.00 8.24
CA LEU A 161 7.90 25.33 7.01
C LEU A 161 6.92 25.88 5.96
N PRO A 162 7.28 26.99 5.27
CA PRO A 162 6.37 27.68 4.36
C PRO A 162 6.29 26.98 2.99
N LEU A 163 5.63 25.85 2.95
CA LEU A 163 5.35 25.13 1.70
C LEU A 163 3.90 24.64 1.71
N ASP A 164 3.09 25.21 0.84
CA ASP A 164 1.70 24.79 0.65
C ASP A 164 1.61 23.53 -0.25
N GLN A 165 0.54 22.76 -0.06
CA GLN A 165 0.25 21.56 -0.86
C GLN A 165 1.43 20.56 -0.91
N ALA A 166 2.11 20.35 0.22
CA ALA A 166 3.18 19.35 0.28
C ALA A 166 2.62 17.92 0.20
N ASP A 167 3.38 17.02 -0.45
CA ASP A 167 3.07 15.58 -0.53
C ASP A 167 3.50 14.80 0.72
N GLY A 168 4.13 15.49 1.67
CA GLY A 168 4.58 14.95 2.94
C GLY A 168 6.03 14.44 2.95
N SER A 169 6.69 14.29 1.82
CA SER A 169 8.08 13.81 1.75
C SER A 169 9.11 14.86 2.21
N LEU A 170 10.17 14.41 2.91
CA LEU A 170 11.19 15.26 3.51
C LEU A 170 12.57 14.63 3.39
N VAL A 171 13.52 15.32 2.75
CA VAL A 171 14.85 14.76 2.49
C VAL A 171 15.95 15.73 2.93
N TRP A 172 16.74 15.36 3.93
CA TRP A 172 17.89 16.14 4.39
C TRP A 172 19.09 16.02 3.47
N ALA A 173 19.77 17.13 3.22
CA ALA A 173 21.15 17.12 2.74
C ALA A 173 22.14 16.92 3.91
N ASN A 174 23.41 16.63 3.61
CA ASN A 174 24.42 16.34 4.62
C ASN A 174 24.88 17.56 5.43
N ASP A 175 24.56 18.76 4.98
CA ASP A 175 24.85 20.03 5.70
C ASP A 175 23.97 20.26 6.94
N SER A 176 22.97 19.42 7.20
CA SER A 176 21.99 19.52 8.29
C SER A 176 21.20 20.84 8.32
N VAL A 177 21.23 21.62 7.24
CA VAL A 177 20.58 22.92 7.08
C VAL A 177 19.62 22.93 5.92
N THR A 178 19.94 22.16 4.87
CA THR A 178 19.15 22.09 3.65
C THR A 178 18.22 20.87 3.67
N LEU A 179 16.93 21.14 3.47
CA LEU A 179 15.86 20.16 3.37
C LEU A 179 15.23 20.23 1.98
N PHE A 180 14.88 19.10 1.40
CA PHE A 180 14.08 19.02 0.18
C PHE A 180 12.69 18.50 0.49
N ALA A 181 11.69 19.05 -0.19
CA ALA A 181 10.29 18.62 -0.11
C ALA A 181 9.64 18.76 -1.49
N VAL A 182 8.60 17.99 -1.73
CA VAL A 182 7.81 18.05 -2.96
C VAL A 182 6.46 18.69 -2.69
N SER A 183 5.99 19.57 -3.59
CA SER A 183 4.62 20.06 -3.57
C SER A 183 3.81 19.50 -4.74
N MET A 184 2.52 19.37 -4.47
CA MET A 184 1.52 18.93 -5.45
C MET A 184 1.02 20.10 -6.30
N ASP A 185 0.53 19.79 -7.50
CA ASP A 185 -0.21 20.73 -8.35
C ASP A 185 -1.73 20.71 -8.05
N GLU A 186 -2.52 21.43 -8.88
CA GLU A 186 -3.97 21.54 -8.74
C GLU A 186 -4.71 20.19 -8.87
N ALA A 187 -4.09 19.18 -9.49
CA ALA A 187 -4.59 17.82 -9.59
C ALA A 187 -4.04 16.88 -8.50
N SER A 188 -3.54 17.43 -7.40
CA SER A 188 -2.91 16.71 -6.26
C SER A 188 -1.76 15.78 -6.70
N ARG A 189 -1.04 16.16 -7.76
CA ARG A 189 0.10 15.42 -8.29
C ARG A 189 1.40 15.99 -7.74
N PRO A 190 2.30 15.20 -7.11
CA PRO A 190 3.65 15.61 -6.74
C PRO A 190 4.42 16.10 -7.98
N ALA A 191 4.62 17.42 -8.10
CA ALA A 191 5.06 18.04 -9.35
C ALA A 191 6.25 19.00 -9.19
N THR A 192 6.54 19.51 -8.00
CA THR A 192 7.59 20.50 -7.83
C THR A 192 8.51 20.18 -6.66
N LEU A 193 9.80 20.02 -6.94
CA LEU A 193 10.83 19.87 -5.91
C LEU A 193 11.29 21.26 -5.43
N TRP A 194 11.26 21.44 -4.11
CA TRP A 194 11.70 22.63 -3.42
C TRP A 194 12.91 22.35 -2.53
N ARG A 195 13.81 23.32 -2.47
CA ARG A 195 14.89 23.37 -1.47
C ARG A 195 14.52 24.40 -0.40
N LEU A 196 14.46 23.92 0.82
CA LEU A 196 14.06 24.67 2.02
C LEU A 196 15.26 24.87 2.93
N GLN A 197 15.37 26.05 3.54
CA GLN A 197 16.33 26.35 4.61
C GLN A 197 15.65 27.27 5.60
N LEU A 198 15.80 27.00 6.90
CA LEU A 198 15.15 27.79 7.93
C LEU A 198 15.48 29.28 7.81
N GLY A 199 14.44 30.13 7.83
CA GLY A 199 14.58 31.59 7.76
C GLY A 199 14.85 32.15 6.36
N THR A 200 14.83 31.32 5.32
CA THR A 200 14.97 31.77 3.92
C THR A 200 13.74 31.35 3.09
N PRO A 201 13.42 32.07 2.02
CA PRO A 201 12.36 31.65 1.11
C PRO A 201 12.69 30.29 0.45
N ALA A 202 11.66 29.49 0.21
CA ALA A 202 11.78 28.24 -0.54
C ALA A 202 12.29 28.51 -1.97
N VAL A 203 13.22 27.69 -2.45
CA VAL A 203 13.79 27.78 -3.79
C VAL A 203 13.30 26.60 -4.62
N ARG A 204 12.61 26.90 -5.73
CA ARG A 204 12.19 25.87 -6.69
C ARG A 204 13.41 25.27 -7.40
N VAL A 205 13.60 23.96 -7.27
CA VAL A 205 14.72 23.22 -7.87
C VAL A 205 14.33 22.60 -9.21
N TYR A 206 13.17 21.94 -9.22
CA TYR A 206 12.68 21.26 -10.43
C TYR A 206 11.16 21.34 -10.48
N HIS A 207 10.61 21.36 -11.68
CA HIS A 207 9.17 21.28 -11.92
C HIS A 207 8.88 20.31 -13.05
N GLU A 208 8.00 19.34 -12.79
CA GLU A 208 7.54 18.36 -13.74
C GLU A 208 6.29 18.85 -14.46
N ALA A 209 6.43 19.16 -15.73
CA ALA A 209 5.34 19.71 -16.53
C ALA A 209 4.44 18.64 -17.18
N ASP A 210 4.95 17.42 -17.37
CA ASP A 210 4.16 16.31 -17.91
C ASP A 210 3.27 15.70 -16.83
N GLN A 211 1.97 15.85 -16.98
CA GLN A 211 0.98 15.43 -15.97
C GLN A 211 0.90 13.92 -15.75
N ARG A 212 1.55 13.11 -16.56
CA ARG A 212 1.66 11.66 -16.35
C ARG A 212 2.70 11.28 -15.31
N PHE A 213 3.64 12.19 -15.00
CA PHE A 213 4.80 11.92 -14.15
C PHE A 213 4.65 12.51 -12.77
N TYR A 214 5.12 11.74 -11.77
CA TYR A 214 5.11 12.07 -10.35
C TYR A 214 6.54 12.20 -9.85
N LEU A 215 6.82 13.19 -9.01
CA LEU A 215 8.14 13.39 -8.43
C LEU A 215 8.29 12.66 -7.11
N HIS A 216 9.44 12.01 -6.94
CA HIS A 216 9.87 11.41 -5.69
C HIS A 216 11.31 11.81 -5.42
N ALA A 217 11.59 12.38 -4.23
CA ALA A 217 12.95 12.69 -3.81
C ALA A 217 13.33 11.78 -2.65
N TYR A 218 14.55 11.25 -2.66
CA TYR A 218 15.05 10.37 -1.59
C TYR A 218 16.56 10.43 -1.49
N ARG A 219 17.07 9.89 -0.39
CA ARG A 219 18.50 9.77 -0.11
C ARG A 219 18.98 8.40 -0.51
N SER A 220 20.17 8.31 -1.13
CA SER A 220 20.80 7.01 -1.41
C SER A 220 21.13 6.26 -0.11
N SER A 221 21.17 4.92 -0.16
CA SER A 221 21.54 4.07 0.98
C SER A 221 22.91 4.45 1.57
N SER A 222 23.85 4.88 0.75
CA SER A 222 25.17 5.35 1.20
C SER A 222 25.16 6.73 1.86
N GLU A 223 24.01 7.44 1.82
CA GLU A 223 23.82 8.82 2.28
C GLU A 223 24.64 9.89 1.54
N GLN A 224 25.31 9.53 0.45
CA GLN A 224 26.19 10.44 -0.30
C GLN A 224 25.49 11.20 -1.41
N TRP A 225 24.32 10.71 -1.87
CA TRP A 225 23.60 11.27 -3.00
C TRP A 225 22.14 11.51 -2.64
N LEU A 226 21.61 12.62 -3.17
CA LEU A 226 20.19 12.88 -3.24
C LEU A 226 19.71 12.51 -4.64
N ILE A 227 18.58 11.86 -4.71
CA ILE A 227 18.01 11.30 -5.93
C ILE A 227 16.62 11.90 -6.14
N LEU A 228 16.38 12.40 -7.34
CA LEU A 228 15.07 12.86 -7.79
C LEU A 228 14.61 11.95 -8.92
N ALA A 229 13.59 11.16 -8.65
CA ALA A 229 12.90 10.37 -9.64
C ALA A 229 11.65 11.11 -10.15
N SER A 230 11.40 11.03 -11.44
CA SER A 230 10.19 11.48 -12.11
C SER A 230 9.65 10.29 -12.88
N ASP A 231 8.57 9.69 -12.37
CA ASP A 231 8.06 8.41 -12.83
C ASP A 231 6.60 8.51 -13.28
N SER A 232 6.29 7.89 -14.41
CA SER A 232 4.94 7.52 -14.81
C SER A 232 4.71 6.03 -14.52
N LYS A 233 3.59 5.45 -14.93
CA LYS A 233 3.31 4.02 -14.72
C LYS A 233 4.26 3.09 -15.51
N ASN A 234 4.96 3.59 -16.52
CA ASN A 234 5.80 2.77 -17.39
C ASN A 234 7.10 3.46 -17.86
N THR A 235 7.41 4.65 -17.33
CA THR A 235 8.56 5.43 -17.83
C THR A 235 9.19 6.21 -16.69
N SER A 236 10.52 6.14 -16.58
CA SER A 236 11.29 6.83 -15.55
C SER A 236 12.28 7.85 -16.10
N GLU A 237 12.54 8.90 -15.33
CA GLU A 237 13.63 9.83 -15.48
C GLU A 237 14.23 10.17 -14.11
N VAL A 238 15.51 9.92 -13.92
CA VAL A 238 16.16 10.12 -12.62
C VAL A 238 17.33 11.10 -12.74
N ARG A 239 17.44 11.97 -11.73
CA ARG A 239 18.54 12.91 -11.52
C ARG A 239 19.18 12.69 -10.16
N VAL A 240 20.48 12.97 -10.06
CA VAL A 240 21.24 12.87 -8.82
C VAL A 240 22.04 14.15 -8.55
N VAL A 241 22.22 14.47 -7.27
CA VAL A 241 23.12 15.53 -6.82
C VAL A 241 23.85 15.07 -5.57
N SER A 242 25.07 15.51 -5.34
CA SER A 242 25.81 15.19 -4.12
C SER A 242 25.07 15.74 -2.89
N ALA A 243 24.87 14.90 -1.87
CA ALA A 243 24.26 15.31 -0.60
C ALA A 243 25.11 16.32 0.18
N GLU A 244 26.44 16.39 -0.10
CA GLU A 244 27.36 17.39 0.44
C GLU A 244 27.26 18.75 -0.29
N GLN A 245 26.67 18.77 -1.48
CA GLN A 245 26.53 19.96 -2.31
C GLN A 245 25.09 20.14 -2.81
N PRO A 246 24.14 20.36 -1.90
CA PRO A 246 22.69 20.38 -2.22
C PRO A 246 22.26 21.53 -3.15
N ALA A 247 23.13 22.52 -3.36
CA ALA A 247 22.90 23.60 -4.32
C ALA A 247 23.51 23.34 -5.70
N GLY A 248 24.15 22.18 -5.89
CA GLY A 248 24.79 21.77 -7.15
C GLY A 248 23.78 21.45 -8.26
N ASP A 249 24.30 21.16 -9.44
CA ASP A 249 23.51 20.78 -10.60
C ASP A 249 23.04 19.32 -10.48
N TRP A 250 21.74 19.11 -10.66
CA TRP A 250 21.12 17.78 -10.69
C TRP A 250 21.44 17.07 -12.01
N GLN A 251 22.29 16.08 -11.96
CA GLN A 251 22.77 15.34 -13.12
C GLN A 251 21.75 14.30 -13.59
N LEU A 252 21.38 14.34 -14.86
CA LEU A 252 20.47 13.37 -15.48
C LEU A 252 21.18 12.06 -15.78
N LEU A 253 20.55 10.91 -15.47
CA LEU A 253 21.06 9.59 -15.81
C LEU A 253 20.66 9.13 -17.20
N SER A 254 19.38 9.20 -17.52
CA SER A 254 18.83 8.89 -18.85
C SER A 254 17.69 9.83 -19.18
N ARG A 255 17.61 10.27 -20.43
CA ARG A 255 16.40 10.94 -20.94
C ARG A 255 15.25 9.96 -20.98
N ARG A 256 14.02 10.48 -20.89
CA ARG A 256 12.79 9.68 -21.03
C ARG A 256 12.78 8.90 -22.35
N ILE A 257 12.46 7.63 -22.25
CA ILE A 257 12.17 6.73 -23.36
C ILE A 257 10.90 6.00 -22.92
N THR A 258 9.81 6.16 -23.67
CA THR A 258 8.54 5.51 -23.32
C THR A 258 8.73 3.99 -23.13
N GLY A 259 8.25 3.48 -22.02
CA GLY A 259 8.40 2.08 -21.61
C GLY A 259 9.75 1.75 -20.96
N HIS A 260 10.65 2.71 -20.79
CA HIS A 260 11.90 2.50 -20.06
C HIS A 260 11.75 2.90 -18.60
N GLU A 261 11.71 1.90 -17.77
CA GLU A 261 11.63 2.02 -16.30
C GLU A 261 12.98 1.73 -15.68
N TYR A 262 13.39 2.57 -14.73
CA TYR A 262 14.60 2.30 -13.96
C TYR A 262 14.58 2.98 -12.59
N HIS A 263 15.16 2.29 -11.60
CA HIS A 263 15.34 2.74 -10.23
C HIS A 263 16.84 2.83 -9.90
N VAL A 264 17.22 3.77 -9.02
CA VAL A 264 18.62 4.10 -8.74
C VAL A 264 18.88 4.11 -7.25
N ASP A 265 20.02 3.55 -6.84
CA ASP A 265 20.61 3.74 -5.51
C ASP A 265 22.13 3.83 -5.63
N HIS A 266 22.83 4.14 -4.54
CA HIS A 266 24.27 4.27 -4.51
C HIS A 266 24.92 3.35 -3.48
N GLY A 267 25.92 2.62 -3.93
CA GLY A 267 26.73 1.69 -3.15
C GLY A 267 28.23 1.95 -3.21
N PRO A 268 29.06 1.00 -2.74
CA PRO A 268 30.52 1.15 -2.69
C PRO A 268 31.15 1.36 -4.07
N ASP A 269 30.55 0.78 -5.11
CA ASP A 269 31.10 0.75 -6.47
C ASP A 269 30.45 1.79 -7.40
N GLY A 270 29.65 2.72 -6.87
CA GLY A 270 28.95 3.78 -7.61
C GLY A 270 27.44 3.67 -7.57
N LEU A 271 26.76 4.32 -8.52
CA LEU A 271 25.31 4.20 -8.70
C LEU A 271 24.96 2.82 -9.24
N LEU A 272 23.99 2.19 -8.60
CA LEU A 272 23.35 0.96 -9.05
C LEU A 272 22.01 1.31 -9.71
N ILE A 273 21.70 0.71 -10.84
CA ILE A 273 20.52 1.01 -11.65
C ILE A 273 19.83 -0.29 -12.04
N ARG A 274 18.64 -0.52 -11.47
CA ARG A 274 17.72 -1.56 -11.95
C ARG A 274 16.99 -1.02 -13.16
N SER A 275 16.96 -1.73 -14.29
CA SER A 275 16.37 -1.23 -15.54
C SER A 275 15.78 -2.35 -16.38
N ASN A 276 14.66 -2.06 -17.07
CA ASN A 276 14.00 -2.98 -18.01
C ASN A 276 14.50 -2.84 -19.48
N ASP A 277 15.60 -2.15 -19.71
CA ASP A 277 16.11 -1.88 -21.07
C ASP A 277 16.57 -3.11 -21.86
N ARG A 278 16.77 -4.24 -21.18
CA ARG A 278 17.13 -5.55 -21.76
C ARG A 278 16.01 -6.59 -21.69
N GLY A 279 14.92 -6.29 -21.03
CA GLY A 279 13.77 -7.18 -20.88
C GLY A 279 12.90 -6.87 -19.67
N GLU A 280 11.67 -7.33 -19.72
CA GLU A 280 10.63 -7.05 -18.71
C GLU A 280 10.98 -7.52 -17.29
N ASN A 281 11.88 -8.51 -17.14
CA ASN A 281 12.30 -9.03 -15.84
C ASN A 281 13.46 -8.24 -15.20
N PHE A 282 13.83 -7.12 -15.78
CA PHE A 282 14.86 -6.18 -15.34
C PHE A 282 16.28 -6.76 -15.20
N ALA A 283 17.24 -5.89 -15.44
CA ALA A 283 18.65 -6.11 -15.22
C ALA A 283 19.19 -5.11 -14.19
N LEU A 284 20.36 -5.34 -13.62
CA LEU A 284 21.06 -4.40 -12.75
C LEU A 284 22.33 -3.92 -13.43
N TYR A 285 22.54 -2.62 -13.41
CA TYR A 285 23.72 -1.93 -13.90
C TYR A 285 24.42 -1.17 -12.80
N ARG A 286 25.65 -0.73 -13.07
CA ARG A 286 26.34 0.27 -12.26
C ARG A 286 26.94 1.37 -13.16
N THR A 287 27.20 2.53 -12.57
CA THR A 287 27.91 3.64 -13.24
C THR A 287 28.61 4.54 -12.22
N ASP A 288 29.64 5.24 -12.69
CA ASP A 288 30.29 6.31 -11.91
C ASP A 288 29.28 7.47 -11.69
N PRO A 289 29.03 7.87 -10.42
CA PRO A 289 28.10 8.97 -10.15
C PRO A 289 28.51 10.32 -10.73
N HIS A 290 29.79 10.52 -11.08
CA HIS A 290 30.27 11.72 -11.78
C HIS A 290 30.08 11.65 -13.31
N HIS A 291 29.79 10.46 -13.85
CA HIS A 291 29.50 10.22 -15.25
C HIS A 291 28.24 9.35 -15.44
N PRO A 292 27.07 9.75 -14.87
CA PRO A 292 25.94 8.85 -14.65
C PRO A 292 25.13 8.52 -15.91
N LEU A 293 25.45 9.14 -17.06
CA LEU A 293 24.69 8.96 -18.29
C LEU A 293 24.61 7.49 -18.74
N ARG A 294 23.44 7.06 -19.23
CA ARG A 294 23.11 5.69 -19.65
C ARG A 294 24.17 5.01 -20.53
N ARG A 295 24.87 5.74 -21.38
CA ARG A 295 25.94 5.20 -22.24
C ARG A 295 27.14 4.64 -21.44
N ASN A 296 27.25 4.99 -20.16
CA ASN A 296 28.33 4.56 -19.27
C ASN A 296 27.87 3.43 -18.32
N TRP A 297 26.62 2.97 -18.44
CA TRP A 297 26.11 1.90 -17.59
C TRP A 297 26.78 0.57 -17.92
N GLU A 298 27.33 -0.09 -16.93
CA GLU A 298 27.94 -1.41 -17.03
C GLU A 298 27.01 -2.46 -16.41
N LEU A 299 26.78 -3.55 -17.13
CA LEU A 299 25.91 -4.64 -16.69
C LEU A 299 26.54 -5.37 -15.47
N VAL A 300 25.76 -5.51 -14.40
CA VAL A 300 26.12 -6.24 -13.16
C VAL A 300 25.35 -7.55 -13.06
N VAL A 301 24.03 -7.52 -13.35
CA VAL A 301 23.15 -8.69 -13.35
C VAL A 301 22.31 -8.63 -14.62
N ASP A 302 22.39 -9.69 -15.42
CA ASP A 302 21.56 -9.78 -16.63
C ASP A 302 20.14 -10.24 -16.30
N VAL A 303 19.23 -10.03 -17.24
CA VAL A 303 17.82 -10.44 -17.13
C VAL A 303 17.74 -11.95 -16.94
N ASP A 304 17.00 -12.37 -15.91
CA ASP A 304 16.64 -13.78 -15.72
C ASP A 304 15.25 -14.05 -16.37
N PRO A 305 15.14 -14.97 -17.33
CA PRO A 305 13.86 -15.22 -17.98
C PRO A 305 12.80 -15.91 -17.10
N GLN A 306 13.18 -16.43 -15.93
CA GLN A 306 12.31 -17.21 -15.06
C GLN A 306 11.84 -16.43 -13.83
N ARG A 307 12.57 -15.37 -13.43
CA ARG A 307 12.27 -14.57 -12.25
C ARG A 307 12.47 -13.08 -12.52
N THR A 308 11.60 -12.27 -11.97
CA THR A 308 11.65 -10.82 -12.12
C THR A 308 12.50 -10.21 -11.00
N LEU A 309 13.48 -9.41 -11.35
CA LEU A 309 14.21 -8.56 -10.40
C LEU A 309 13.30 -7.38 -10.01
N GLU A 310 12.59 -7.49 -8.89
CA GLU A 310 11.64 -6.45 -8.44
C GLU A 310 12.32 -5.23 -7.84
N ASP A 311 13.42 -5.47 -7.12
CA ASP A 311 14.16 -4.41 -6.43
C ASP A 311 15.56 -4.89 -6.04
N PHE A 312 16.34 -4.00 -5.43
CA PHE A 312 17.61 -4.34 -4.80
C PHE A 312 17.86 -3.47 -3.56
N SER A 313 18.64 -3.98 -2.61
CA SER A 313 19.10 -3.22 -1.45
C SER A 313 20.60 -3.28 -1.38
N VAL A 314 21.25 -2.14 -1.12
CA VAL A 314 22.69 -2.06 -1.09
C VAL A 314 23.19 -1.65 0.29
N GLN A 315 24.19 -2.39 0.77
CA GLN A 315 24.97 -2.11 1.99
C GLN A 315 26.45 -2.06 1.62
N ARG A 316 27.27 -1.47 2.48
CA ARG A 316 28.72 -1.46 2.27
C ARG A 316 29.32 -2.87 2.13
N HIS A 317 28.73 -3.85 2.78
CA HIS A 317 29.20 -5.23 2.86
C HIS A 317 28.47 -6.22 1.95
N GLY A 318 27.53 -5.77 1.14
CA GLY A 318 26.82 -6.64 0.21
C GLY A 318 25.65 -5.98 -0.51
N LEU A 319 25.21 -6.67 -1.54
CA LEU A 319 24.06 -6.35 -2.36
C LEU A 319 23.02 -7.45 -2.18
N LEU A 320 21.76 -7.09 -1.98
CA LEU A 320 20.62 -8.00 -2.00
C LEU A 320 19.80 -7.74 -3.25
N LEU A 321 19.50 -8.80 -3.98
CA LEU A 321 18.62 -8.78 -5.13
C LEU A 321 17.26 -9.35 -4.72
N HIS A 322 16.22 -8.59 -4.94
CA HIS A 322 14.85 -8.98 -4.60
C HIS A 322 14.18 -9.52 -5.85
N TYR A 323 13.87 -10.80 -5.85
CA TYR A 323 13.24 -11.47 -6.98
C TYR A 323 11.81 -11.89 -6.66
N ARG A 324 10.97 -11.86 -7.69
CA ARG A 324 9.70 -12.60 -7.75
C ARG A 324 9.93 -13.89 -8.49
N ASP A 325 9.68 -15.01 -7.81
CA ASP A 325 9.87 -16.36 -8.34
C ASP A 325 8.73 -17.27 -7.88
N GLY A 326 7.98 -17.83 -8.83
CA GLY A 326 6.87 -18.73 -8.54
C GLY A 326 5.76 -18.11 -7.64
N GLY A 327 5.60 -16.80 -7.70
CA GLY A 327 4.61 -16.06 -6.90
C GLY A 327 5.02 -15.80 -5.45
N LEU A 328 6.32 -15.84 -5.15
CA LEU A 328 6.88 -15.56 -3.84
C LEU A 328 8.08 -14.61 -3.94
N THR A 329 8.33 -13.84 -2.90
CA THR A 329 9.54 -13.05 -2.77
C THR A 329 10.75 -13.94 -2.46
N ARG A 330 11.86 -13.72 -3.17
CA ARG A 330 13.15 -14.39 -2.98
C ARG A 330 14.25 -13.36 -2.86
N LEU A 331 15.19 -13.55 -1.94
CA LEU A 331 16.35 -12.70 -1.78
C LEU A 331 17.62 -13.48 -2.10
N GLU A 332 18.40 -12.98 -3.08
CA GLU A 332 19.75 -13.42 -3.37
C GLU A 332 20.74 -12.41 -2.76
N VAL A 333 21.66 -12.89 -1.94
CA VAL A 333 22.70 -12.06 -1.32
C VAL A 333 24.00 -12.21 -2.08
N ARG A 334 24.62 -11.09 -2.41
CA ARG A 334 25.94 -10.95 -2.99
C ARG A 334 26.85 -10.23 -2.00
N PRO A 335 27.51 -10.94 -1.07
CA PRO A 335 28.43 -10.31 -0.14
C PRO A 335 29.56 -9.61 -0.90
N ALA A 336 30.12 -8.54 -0.34
CA ALA A 336 31.29 -7.87 -0.90
C ALA A 336 32.49 -8.84 -1.04
N ASN A 337 32.57 -9.84 -0.16
CA ASN A 337 33.54 -10.93 -0.22
C ASN A 337 32.84 -12.25 0.06
N GLY A 338 33.01 -13.23 -0.84
CA GLY A 338 32.41 -14.55 -0.68
C GLY A 338 31.55 -15.00 -1.84
N ALA A 339 30.92 -16.16 -1.69
CA ALA A 339 29.99 -16.70 -2.67
C ALA A 339 28.58 -16.12 -2.49
N HIS A 340 27.85 -15.97 -3.56
CA HIS A 340 26.42 -15.60 -3.54
C HIS A 340 25.59 -16.73 -2.92
N TYR A 341 24.51 -16.37 -2.25
CA TYR A 341 23.57 -17.33 -1.65
C TYR A 341 22.14 -16.80 -1.61
N ASP A 342 21.18 -17.73 -1.63
CA ASP A 342 19.77 -17.40 -1.44
C ASP A 342 19.39 -17.42 0.05
N VAL A 343 18.53 -16.49 0.45
CA VAL A 343 17.97 -16.44 1.80
C VAL A 343 16.87 -17.48 1.93
N SER A 344 17.09 -18.50 2.75
CA SER A 344 16.10 -19.56 2.98
C SER A 344 15.13 -19.21 4.11
N MET A 345 13.83 -19.49 3.89
CA MET A 345 12.75 -19.35 4.87
C MET A 345 12.07 -20.69 5.13
N PRO A 346 11.49 -20.90 6.34
CA PRO A 346 10.96 -22.21 6.73
C PRO A 346 9.61 -22.55 6.07
N ASP A 347 8.78 -21.55 5.75
CA ASP A 347 7.43 -21.77 5.24
C ASP A 347 7.41 -21.81 3.71
N ALA A 348 6.44 -22.53 3.12
CA ALA A 348 6.28 -22.64 1.67
C ALA A 348 5.55 -21.44 1.06
N VAL A 349 4.76 -20.72 1.87
CA VAL A 349 3.99 -19.52 1.48
C VAL A 349 4.29 -18.44 2.50
N TYR A 350 4.97 -17.39 2.07
CA TYR A 350 5.44 -16.32 2.96
C TYR A 350 5.65 -15.01 2.21
N SER A 351 5.84 -13.96 2.96
CA SER A 351 6.33 -12.66 2.52
C SER A 351 7.70 -12.39 3.17
N LEU A 352 8.63 -11.84 2.39
CA LEU A 352 10.00 -11.55 2.81
C LEU A 352 10.47 -10.25 2.18
N HIS A 353 10.75 -9.25 3.03
CA HIS A 353 11.20 -7.92 2.58
C HIS A 353 12.41 -7.45 3.40
N VAL A 354 13.24 -6.61 2.80
CA VAL A 354 14.25 -5.86 3.54
C VAL A 354 13.55 -4.77 4.35
N GLN A 355 13.92 -4.67 5.63
CA GLN A 355 13.45 -3.64 6.55
C GLN A 355 14.61 -2.72 6.93
N GLY A 356 14.36 -1.41 6.95
CA GLY A 356 15.34 -0.44 7.43
C GLY A 356 15.63 -0.56 8.93
N GLY A 357 16.56 0.25 9.41
CA GLY A 357 16.92 0.35 10.83
C GLY A 357 18.34 -0.08 11.15
N GLU A 358 19.12 -0.50 10.15
CA GLU A 358 20.57 -0.68 10.24
C GLU A 358 21.28 0.41 9.43
N GLU A 359 22.48 0.79 9.88
CA GLU A 359 23.32 1.73 9.15
C GLU A 359 23.94 1.09 7.90
N TYR A 360 24.17 1.88 6.86
CA TYR A 360 24.79 1.44 5.61
C TYR A 360 26.11 0.66 5.79
N VAL A 361 26.87 1.00 6.84
CA VAL A 361 28.16 0.37 7.15
C VAL A 361 28.05 -0.92 7.96
N SER A 362 26.84 -1.33 8.34
CA SER A 362 26.60 -2.57 9.09
C SER A 362 26.89 -3.81 8.23
N GLU A 363 27.42 -4.87 8.86
CA GLU A 363 27.48 -6.21 8.26
C GLU A 363 26.15 -6.95 8.34
N TYR A 364 25.17 -6.36 9.02
CA TYR A 364 23.82 -6.90 9.18
C TYR A 364 22.82 -6.07 8.41
N ILE A 365 21.78 -6.74 7.89
CA ILE A 365 20.58 -6.13 7.36
C ILE A 365 19.37 -6.77 8.03
N ARG A 366 18.29 -6.01 8.18
CA ARG A 366 17.05 -6.51 8.76
C ARG A 366 16.14 -7.03 7.67
N LEU A 367 15.54 -8.17 7.94
CA LEU A 367 14.50 -8.77 7.10
C LEU A 367 13.20 -8.83 7.88
N ARG A 368 12.10 -8.41 7.26
CA ARG A 368 10.75 -8.66 7.73
C ARG A 368 10.23 -9.92 7.05
N TYR A 369 9.84 -10.88 7.85
CA TYR A 369 9.32 -12.17 7.41
C TYR A 369 8.00 -12.47 8.09
N GLU A 370 7.01 -12.93 7.35
CA GLU A 370 5.72 -13.38 7.87
C GLU A 370 5.04 -14.38 6.91
N SER A 371 4.00 -15.08 7.40
CA SER A 371 3.15 -15.97 6.62
C SER A 371 1.70 -15.76 7.05
N LEU A 372 0.75 -16.35 6.35
CA LEU A 372 -0.68 -16.23 6.70
C LEU A 372 -1.01 -16.72 8.12
N ASN A 373 -0.25 -17.70 8.64
CA ASN A 373 -0.39 -18.24 10.01
C ASN A 373 0.76 -17.85 10.95
N ARG A 374 1.76 -17.11 10.49
CA ARG A 374 2.94 -16.77 11.29
C ARG A 374 3.11 -15.26 11.41
N PRO A 375 3.04 -14.72 12.66
CA PRO A 375 3.22 -13.28 12.89
C PRO A 375 4.55 -12.77 12.39
N ALA A 376 4.57 -11.48 12.01
CA ALA A 376 5.76 -10.83 11.49
C ALA A 376 6.96 -10.97 12.44
N GLN A 377 8.09 -11.37 11.88
CA GLN A 377 9.39 -11.43 12.52
C GLN A 377 10.34 -10.42 11.88
N VAL A 378 11.07 -9.68 12.69
CA VAL A 378 12.23 -8.93 12.25
C VAL A 378 13.46 -9.80 12.53
N ARG A 379 14.21 -10.11 11.49
CA ARG A 379 15.41 -10.95 11.54
C ARG A 379 16.63 -10.14 11.17
N ALA A 380 17.73 -10.31 11.89
CA ALA A 380 19.04 -9.86 11.43
C ALA A 380 19.64 -10.93 10.52
N LEU A 381 20.06 -10.52 9.32
CA LEU A 381 20.84 -11.35 8.40
C LEU A 381 22.27 -10.81 8.38
N HIS A 382 23.25 -11.63 8.75
CA HIS A 382 24.67 -11.31 8.62
C HIS A 382 25.13 -11.57 7.19
N LEU A 383 25.41 -10.50 6.44
CA LEU A 383 25.68 -10.55 4.99
C LEU A 383 26.85 -11.47 4.62
N PRO A 384 28.00 -11.45 5.32
CA PRO A 384 29.13 -12.31 4.96
C PRO A 384 28.87 -13.81 5.15
N SER A 385 28.08 -14.21 6.17
CA SER A 385 27.91 -15.63 6.51
C SER A 385 26.54 -16.23 6.20
N GLY A 386 25.52 -15.38 5.93
CA GLY A 386 24.15 -15.82 5.75
C GLY A 386 23.42 -16.24 7.04
N ASN A 387 24.10 -16.10 8.21
CA ASN A 387 23.47 -16.45 9.48
C ASN A 387 22.33 -15.50 9.80
N GLN A 388 21.23 -16.06 10.30
CA GLN A 388 20.05 -15.31 10.69
C GLN A 388 19.76 -15.45 12.17
N SER A 389 19.28 -14.38 12.80
CA SER A 389 18.72 -14.41 14.15
C SER A 389 17.42 -13.58 14.21
N ILE A 390 16.45 -14.02 15.02
CA ILE A 390 15.23 -13.27 15.24
C ILE A 390 15.51 -12.17 16.26
N LEU A 391 15.32 -10.91 15.86
CA LEU A 391 15.47 -9.75 16.74
C LEU A 391 14.16 -9.45 17.48
N LYS A 392 13.03 -9.55 16.78
CA LYS A 392 11.70 -9.34 17.34
C LYS A 392 10.68 -10.18 16.56
N GLN A 393 9.69 -10.70 17.28
CA GLN A 393 8.49 -11.26 16.68
C GLN A 393 7.28 -10.47 17.21
N THR A 394 6.35 -10.12 16.32
CA THR A 394 5.11 -9.46 16.71
C THR A 394 4.32 -10.39 17.63
N PRO A 395 4.00 -9.97 18.86
CA PRO A 395 3.29 -10.82 19.80
C PRO A 395 1.83 -10.98 19.39
N VAL A 396 1.27 -12.17 19.64
CA VAL A 396 -0.17 -12.42 19.66
C VAL A 396 -0.55 -12.72 21.10
N GLU A 397 -1.33 -11.85 21.71
CA GLU A 397 -1.76 -12.03 23.09
C GLU A 397 -2.88 -13.08 23.17
N GLY A 398 -3.02 -13.73 24.34
CA GLY A 398 -3.93 -14.84 24.53
C GLY A 398 -3.38 -16.17 24.02
N HIS A 399 -4.28 -17.11 23.76
CA HIS A 399 -3.89 -18.42 23.22
C HIS A 399 -3.75 -18.34 21.70
N PHE A 400 -2.54 -18.56 21.21
CA PHE A 400 -2.23 -18.64 19.77
C PHE A 400 -1.10 -19.64 19.56
N ASP A 401 -1.33 -20.60 18.65
CA ASP A 401 -0.32 -21.47 18.10
C ASP A 401 -0.43 -21.45 16.58
N ALA A 402 0.66 -21.11 15.92
CA ALA A 402 0.71 -21.05 14.44
C ALA A 402 0.39 -22.41 13.81
N ASP A 403 0.71 -23.51 14.50
CA ASP A 403 0.50 -24.88 14.02
C ASP A 403 -0.98 -25.32 14.09
N ASP A 404 -1.85 -24.56 14.76
CA ASP A 404 -3.30 -24.75 14.72
C ASP A 404 -3.91 -24.39 13.35
N TYR A 405 -3.16 -23.68 12.50
CA TYR A 405 -3.61 -23.18 11.20
C TYR A 405 -2.70 -23.68 10.09
N GLU A 406 -3.29 -24.33 9.11
CA GLU A 406 -2.59 -24.83 7.92
C GLU A 406 -2.64 -23.80 6.82
N VAL A 407 -1.49 -23.56 6.16
CA VAL A 407 -1.36 -22.71 4.97
C VAL A 407 -1.17 -23.60 3.74
N ARG A 408 -1.93 -23.31 2.70
CA ARG A 408 -1.85 -24.05 1.41
C ARG A 408 -1.64 -23.10 0.23
N ARG A 409 -1.07 -23.62 -0.82
CA ARG A 409 -0.99 -22.99 -2.15
C ARG A 409 -1.79 -23.83 -3.13
N GLU A 410 -2.86 -23.27 -3.68
CA GLU A 410 -3.71 -23.86 -4.70
C GLU A 410 -3.52 -23.17 -6.04
N TRP A 411 -4.08 -23.77 -7.10
CA TRP A 411 -3.96 -23.26 -8.47
C TRP A 411 -5.27 -23.40 -9.21
N ALA A 412 -5.97 -22.32 -9.46
CA ALA A 412 -7.10 -22.28 -10.37
C ALA A 412 -6.61 -22.29 -11.83
N THR A 413 -7.51 -22.59 -12.75
CA THR A 413 -7.24 -22.49 -14.19
C THR A 413 -8.24 -21.53 -14.80
N ALA A 414 -7.73 -20.42 -15.32
CA ALA A 414 -8.53 -19.42 -16.03
C ALA A 414 -9.04 -19.97 -17.37
N PRO A 415 -10.06 -19.35 -18.00
CA PRO A 415 -10.63 -19.82 -19.27
C PRO A 415 -9.63 -19.92 -20.42
N ASP A 416 -8.57 -19.12 -20.40
CA ASP A 416 -7.47 -19.13 -21.38
C ASP A 416 -6.38 -20.17 -21.09
N GLY A 417 -6.55 -20.96 -20.00
CA GLY A 417 -5.60 -21.98 -19.57
C GLY A 417 -4.53 -21.49 -18.60
N THR A 418 -4.50 -20.21 -18.28
CA THR A 418 -3.53 -19.64 -17.33
C THR A 418 -3.76 -20.18 -15.93
N ARG A 419 -2.67 -20.55 -15.24
CA ARG A 419 -2.70 -21.08 -13.87
C ARG A 419 -2.60 -19.94 -12.87
N ILE A 420 -3.66 -19.70 -12.10
CA ILE A 420 -3.78 -18.62 -11.13
C ILE A 420 -3.48 -19.13 -9.73
N PRO A 421 -2.47 -18.61 -9.04
CA PRO A 421 -2.15 -19.01 -7.67
C PRO A 421 -3.21 -18.52 -6.68
N ILE A 422 -3.48 -19.35 -5.66
CA ILE A 422 -4.32 -19.00 -4.51
C ILE A 422 -3.55 -19.37 -3.25
N SER A 423 -3.30 -18.40 -2.36
CA SER A 423 -2.77 -18.68 -1.01
C SER A 423 -3.93 -18.73 -0.04
N LEU A 424 -4.02 -19.77 0.78
CA LEU A 424 -5.13 -19.90 1.74
C LEU A 424 -4.64 -20.40 3.10
N VAL A 425 -5.40 -20.02 4.14
CA VAL A 425 -5.16 -20.42 5.52
C VAL A 425 -6.48 -20.73 6.22
N GLY A 426 -6.46 -21.77 7.03
CA GLY A 426 -7.61 -22.17 7.87
C GLY A 426 -7.19 -23.22 8.88
N ARG A 427 -8.09 -23.53 9.82
CA ARG A 427 -7.90 -24.72 10.65
C ARG A 427 -7.99 -25.98 9.78
N PRO A 428 -7.24 -27.06 10.07
CA PRO A 428 -7.27 -28.27 9.24
C PRO A 428 -8.67 -28.82 8.97
N ALA A 429 -9.57 -28.72 9.95
CA ALA A 429 -10.97 -29.15 9.81
C ALA A 429 -11.76 -28.29 8.80
N SER A 430 -11.49 -26.97 8.77
CA SER A 430 -12.13 -26.04 7.82
C SER A 430 -11.62 -26.21 6.41
N LEU A 431 -10.40 -26.69 6.22
CA LEU A 431 -9.80 -26.98 4.92
C LEU A 431 -10.18 -28.37 4.38
N ALA A 432 -10.88 -29.17 5.17
CA ALA A 432 -11.27 -30.55 4.83
C ALA A 432 -12.74 -30.68 4.38
N ALA A 433 -13.56 -29.63 4.51
CA ALA A 433 -14.97 -29.61 4.16
C ALA A 433 -15.45 -28.19 3.85
N PRO A 434 -16.55 -28.01 3.10
CA PRO A 434 -17.03 -26.67 2.75
C PRO A 434 -17.27 -25.77 3.97
N ALA A 435 -16.41 -24.75 4.13
CA ALA A 435 -16.43 -23.78 5.23
C ALA A 435 -16.80 -22.38 4.71
N PRO A 436 -17.20 -21.44 5.58
CA PRO A 436 -17.19 -20.03 5.24
C PRO A 436 -15.81 -19.63 4.76
N LEU A 437 -15.73 -18.90 3.62
CA LEU A 437 -14.46 -18.52 3.02
C LEU A 437 -14.46 -17.05 2.61
N TYR A 438 -13.42 -16.35 3.02
CA TYR A 438 -13.16 -14.96 2.67
C TYR A 438 -12.07 -14.94 1.59
N LEU A 439 -12.44 -14.60 0.35
CA LEU A 439 -11.54 -14.51 -0.79
C LEU A 439 -11.21 -13.05 -1.08
N TYR A 440 -9.95 -12.69 -0.93
CA TYR A 440 -9.44 -11.35 -1.22
C TYR A 440 -8.76 -11.27 -2.60
N GLY A 441 -8.92 -10.13 -3.29
CA GLY A 441 -8.20 -9.85 -4.53
C GLY A 441 -8.02 -8.36 -4.79
N TYR A 442 -6.99 -8.03 -5.61
CA TYR A 442 -6.69 -6.64 -6.01
C TYR A 442 -6.55 -6.52 -7.53
N GLY A 443 -5.43 -6.93 -8.10
CA GLY A 443 -5.24 -7.14 -9.54
C GLY A 443 -5.08 -5.86 -10.37
N ALA A 444 -4.32 -4.87 -9.89
CA ALA A 444 -3.98 -3.66 -10.63
C ALA A 444 -2.60 -3.13 -10.24
N TYR A 445 -2.03 -2.25 -11.07
CA TYR A 445 -0.80 -1.49 -10.82
C TYR A 445 0.46 -2.34 -10.61
N GLY A 446 0.45 -3.60 -10.97
CA GLY A 446 1.54 -4.51 -10.64
C GLY A 446 1.69 -4.75 -9.13
N ALA A 447 0.68 -4.42 -8.32
CA ALA A 447 0.72 -4.63 -6.88
C ALA A 447 0.58 -6.13 -6.56
N SER A 448 1.64 -6.74 -6.06
CA SER A 448 1.64 -8.12 -5.60
C SER A 448 0.95 -8.24 -4.24
N MET A 449 0.03 -9.19 -4.11
CA MET A 449 -0.66 -9.47 -2.85
C MET A 449 0.10 -10.54 -2.06
N ASP A 450 1.22 -10.13 -1.45
CA ASP A 450 2.01 -11.05 -0.65
C ASP A 450 1.25 -11.54 0.60
N PRO A 451 1.47 -12.79 1.03
CA PRO A 451 0.82 -13.34 2.22
C PRO A 451 1.22 -12.57 3.49
N TRP A 452 0.25 -12.05 4.24
CA TRP A 452 0.48 -11.33 5.49
C TRP A 452 -0.31 -11.93 6.65
N PHE A 453 0.23 -11.83 7.86
CA PHE A 453 -0.46 -12.18 9.09
C PHE A 453 -1.46 -11.10 9.51
N SER A 454 -2.58 -11.49 10.10
CA SER A 454 -3.55 -10.56 10.68
C SER A 454 -4.10 -11.09 12.01
N HIS A 455 -3.93 -10.31 13.08
CA HIS A 455 -4.53 -10.58 14.38
C HIS A 455 -6.06 -10.62 14.32
N ALA A 456 -6.65 -9.69 13.57
CA ALA A 456 -8.10 -9.62 13.40
C ALA A 456 -8.67 -10.85 12.70
N ARG A 457 -7.98 -11.33 11.66
CA ARG A 457 -8.38 -12.54 10.91
C ARG A 457 -8.54 -13.77 11.77
N LEU A 458 -7.79 -13.88 12.86
CA LEU A 458 -7.94 -14.99 13.82
C LEU A 458 -9.37 -15.08 14.35
N SER A 459 -10.12 -13.97 14.46
CA SER A 459 -11.53 -14.01 14.87
C SER A 459 -12.41 -14.79 13.90
N LEU A 460 -12.11 -14.77 12.61
CA LEU A 460 -12.79 -15.58 11.60
C LEU A 460 -12.26 -17.02 11.59
N LEU A 461 -10.93 -17.21 11.59
CA LEU A 461 -10.30 -18.52 11.54
C LEU A 461 -10.70 -19.40 12.73
N ASP A 462 -10.80 -18.81 13.94
CA ASP A 462 -11.24 -19.49 15.15
C ASP A 462 -12.72 -19.92 15.13
N ARG A 463 -13.52 -19.26 14.28
CA ARG A 463 -14.91 -19.63 13.99
C ARG A 463 -15.05 -20.61 12.82
N GLY A 464 -13.93 -21.19 12.37
CA GLY A 464 -13.91 -22.19 11.30
C GLY A 464 -13.95 -21.62 9.88
N TRP A 465 -13.68 -20.33 9.70
CA TRP A 465 -13.52 -19.74 8.38
C TRP A 465 -12.19 -20.10 7.74
N VAL A 466 -12.15 -20.00 6.41
CA VAL A 466 -10.93 -20.02 5.60
C VAL A 466 -10.72 -18.62 5.05
N PHE A 467 -9.47 -18.15 5.03
CA PHE A 467 -9.09 -16.94 4.30
C PHE A 467 -8.24 -17.32 3.08
N ALA A 468 -8.47 -16.65 1.96
CA ALA A 468 -7.73 -16.88 0.74
C ALA A 468 -7.38 -15.57 0.02
N ILE A 469 -6.24 -15.57 -0.69
CA ILE A 469 -5.80 -14.51 -1.60
C ILE A 469 -5.76 -15.09 -3.01
N ALA A 470 -6.50 -14.48 -3.94
CA ALA A 470 -6.41 -14.76 -5.36
C ALA A 470 -5.33 -13.87 -5.99
N HIS A 471 -4.23 -14.45 -6.43
CA HIS A 471 -3.11 -13.73 -7.05
C HIS A 471 -3.38 -13.53 -8.55
N VAL A 472 -4.35 -12.68 -8.86
CA VAL A 472 -4.87 -12.49 -10.23
C VAL A 472 -3.94 -11.63 -11.08
N ARG A 473 -4.02 -11.77 -12.40
CA ARG A 473 -3.32 -10.87 -13.35
C ARG A 473 -3.74 -9.41 -13.15
N GLY A 474 -2.80 -8.50 -13.41
CA GLY A 474 -2.89 -7.08 -13.09
C GLY A 474 -2.13 -6.71 -11.81
N GLY A 475 -1.91 -7.69 -10.89
CA GLY A 475 -0.79 -7.67 -9.95
C GLY A 475 0.51 -8.12 -10.63
N ALA A 476 1.63 -8.10 -9.92
CA ALA A 476 2.90 -8.65 -10.35
C ALA A 476 3.28 -9.93 -9.59
N ASP A 477 2.30 -10.62 -8.99
CA ASP A 477 2.54 -11.80 -8.15
C ASP A 477 3.38 -12.87 -8.84
N MET A 478 3.25 -13.00 -10.17
CA MET A 478 4.04 -13.93 -11.00
C MET A 478 5.07 -13.21 -11.88
N GLY A 479 5.42 -11.96 -11.56
CA GLY A 479 6.37 -11.12 -12.28
C GLY A 479 5.72 -10.12 -13.24
N GLU A 480 6.53 -9.41 -14.01
CA GLU A 480 6.09 -8.28 -14.85
C GLU A 480 5.07 -8.68 -15.92
N ALA A 481 5.28 -9.82 -16.58
CA ALA A 481 4.34 -10.36 -17.56
C ALA A 481 2.91 -10.56 -16.99
N TRP A 482 2.80 -10.82 -15.69
CA TRP A 482 1.53 -10.97 -14.99
C TRP A 482 0.77 -9.65 -14.89
N TYR A 483 1.49 -8.58 -14.62
CA TYR A 483 0.96 -7.22 -14.64
C TYR A 483 0.51 -6.82 -16.05
N GLN A 484 1.37 -6.98 -17.05
CA GLN A 484 1.06 -6.61 -18.43
C GLN A 484 -0.17 -7.36 -18.99
N GLN A 485 -0.41 -8.60 -18.55
CA GLN A 485 -1.57 -9.39 -18.96
C GLN A 485 -2.86 -9.07 -18.17
N GLY A 486 -2.87 -8.08 -17.30
CA GLY A 486 -4.03 -7.68 -16.50
C GLY A 486 -4.31 -6.18 -16.53
N LYS A 487 -3.75 -5.40 -17.48
CA LYS A 487 -4.03 -3.98 -17.66
C LYS A 487 -4.43 -3.65 -19.10
N LEU A 488 -4.87 -2.41 -19.32
CA LEU A 488 -5.27 -1.89 -20.64
C LEU A 488 -6.24 -2.85 -21.36
N GLU A 489 -5.87 -3.34 -22.58
CA GLU A 489 -6.66 -4.28 -23.35
C GLU A 489 -6.84 -5.64 -22.70
N HIS A 490 -5.99 -5.99 -21.75
CA HIS A 490 -6.01 -7.26 -21.04
C HIS A 490 -6.71 -7.19 -19.67
N LYS A 491 -7.26 -6.03 -19.30
CA LYS A 491 -7.86 -5.83 -17.96
C LYS A 491 -8.93 -6.85 -17.58
N THR A 492 -9.69 -7.36 -18.54
CA THR A 492 -10.74 -8.36 -18.29
C THR A 492 -10.19 -9.71 -17.82
N ASN A 493 -8.90 -10.00 -18.03
CA ASN A 493 -8.26 -11.20 -17.49
C ASN A 493 -8.30 -11.21 -15.96
N THR A 494 -8.10 -10.06 -15.31
CA THR A 494 -8.18 -9.92 -13.84
C THR A 494 -9.50 -10.47 -13.29
N PHE A 495 -10.60 -10.13 -13.94
CA PHE A 495 -11.95 -10.54 -13.51
C PHE A 495 -12.19 -12.02 -13.76
N GLY A 496 -11.78 -12.51 -14.95
CA GLY A 496 -11.85 -13.93 -15.31
C GLY A 496 -11.03 -14.82 -14.38
N ASP A 497 -9.84 -14.38 -14.00
CA ASP A 497 -8.96 -15.05 -13.04
C ASP A 497 -9.61 -15.19 -11.67
N PHE A 498 -10.21 -14.10 -11.16
CA PHE A 498 -10.87 -14.11 -9.85
C PHE A 498 -12.11 -15.02 -9.83
N ILE A 499 -12.93 -14.97 -10.89
CA ILE A 499 -14.07 -15.90 -11.05
C ILE A 499 -13.57 -17.35 -11.08
N ALA A 500 -12.50 -17.63 -11.83
CA ALA A 500 -11.90 -18.98 -11.89
C ALA A 500 -11.39 -19.44 -10.51
N CYS A 501 -10.81 -18.53 -9.71
CA CYS A 501 -10.41 -18.82 -8.33
C CYS A 501 -11.63 -19.18 -7.47
N ALA A 502 -12.72 -18.40 -7.55
CA ALA A 502 -13.96 -18.67 -6.83
C ALA A 502 -14.56 -20.04 -7.22
N GLU A 503 -14.66 -20.31 -8.52
CA GLU A 503 -15.17 -21.60 -9.04
C GLU A 503 -14.27 -22.78 -8.63
N HIS A 504 -12.94 -22.59 -8.62
CA HIS A 504 -11.99 -23.59 -8.15
C HIS A 504 -12.21 -23.93 -6.68
N LEU A 505 -12.36 -22.93 -5.82
CA LEU A 505 -12.56 -23.11 -4.38
C LEU A 505 -13.90 -23.80 -4.08
N ILE A 506 -14.97 -23.47 -4.81
CA ILE A 506 -16.27 -24.14 -4.72
C ILE A 506 -16.16 -25.58 -5.25
N GLY A 507 -15.58 -25.78 -6.44
CA GLY A 507 -15.46 -27.08 -7.09
C GLY A 507 -14.62 -28.08 -6.30
N ASN A 508 -13.60 -27.61 -5.58
CA ASN A 508 -12.75 -28.43 -4.71
C ASN A 508 -13.27 -28.51 -3.26
N GLN A 509 -14.49 -28.05 -2.98
CA GLN A 509 -15.17 -28.15 -1.71
C GLN A 509 -14.46 -27.45 -0.52
N TYR A 510 -13.69 -26.40 -0.79
CA TYR A 510 -13.22 -25.50 0.26
C TYR A 510 -14.38 -24.66 0.83
N THR A 511 -15.36 -24.33 -0.04
CA THR A 511 -16.55 -23.55 0.31
C THR A 511 -17.72 -23.92 -0.63
N ASP A 512 -18.84 -23.24 -0.47
CA ASP A 512 -19.98 -23.23 -1.40
C ASP A 512 -20.45 -21.78 -1.65
N SER A 513 -21.29 -21.57 -2.66
CA SER A 513 -21.76 -20.22 -3.02
C SER A 513 -22.59 -19.52 -1.93
N GLY A 514 -23.15 -20.26 -1.00
CA GLY A 514 -23.86 -19.72 0.17
C GLY A 514 -22.94 -19.29 1.31
N LYS A 515 -21.62 -19.55 1.19
CA LYS A 515 -20.60 -19.27 2.21
C LYS A 515 -19.38 -18.52 1.69
N LEU A 516 -19.29 -18.31 0.35
CA LEU A 516 -18.18 -17.58 -0.23
C LEU A 516 -18.42 -16.08 -0.12
N VAL A 517 -17.52 -15.41 0.59
CA VAL A 517 -17.44 -13.95 0.70
C VAL A 517 -16.24 -13.47 -0.12
N ILE A 518 -16.40 -12.36 -0.82
CA ILE A 518 -15.33 -11.73 -1.59
C ILE A 518 -15.05 -10.32 -1.09
N ALA A 519 -13.79 -9.89 -1.17
CA ALA A 519 -13.38 -8.57 -0.74
C ALA A 519 -12.26 -7.98 -1.61
N GLY A 520 -12.29 -6.65 -1.74
CA GLY A 520 -11.25 -5.87 -2.41
C GLY A 520 -11.46 -4.37 -2.22
N GLY A 521 -10.37 -3.65 -2.09
CA GLY A 521 -10.40 -2.19 -1.88
C GLY A 521 -9.84 -1.42 -3.07
N SER A 522 -10.22 -0.14 -3.24
CA SER A 522 -9.68 0.74 -4.30
C SER A 522 -9.89 0.10 -5.70
N ALA A 523 -8.81 -0.14 -6.45
CA ALA A 523 -8.86 -0.90 -7.70
C ALA A 523 -9.32 -2.36 -7.50
N GLY A 524 -9.11 -2.96 -6.32
CA GLY A 524 -9.75 -4.22 -5.94
C GLY A 524 -11.26 -4.10 -5.80
N GLY A 525 -11.78 -2.92 -5.46
CA GLY A 525 -13.21 -2.61 -5.50
C GLY A 525 -13.79 -2.64 -6.92
N LEU A 526 -13.02 -2.19 -7.94
CA LEU A 526 -13.37 -2.42 -9.35
C LEU A 526 -13.50 -3.91 -9.65
N LEU A 527 -12.55 -4.73 -9.19
CA LEU A 527 -12.60 -6.19 -9.34
C LEU A 527 -13.90 -6.74 -8.73
N ILE A 528 -14.20 -6.41 -7.47
CA ILE A 528 -15.40 -6.88 -6.76
C ILE A 528 -16.67 -6.44 -7.49
N GLY A 529 -16.78 -5.15 -7.84
CA GLY A 529 -17.95 -4.61 -8.53
C GLY A 529 -18.18 -5.28 -9.90
N ASN A 530 -17.10 -5.59 -10.61
CA ASN A 530 -17.20 -6.28 -11.90
C ASN A 530 -17.68 -7.74 -11.75
N VAL A 531 -17.09 -8.51 -10.83
CA VAL A 531 -17.43 -9.94 -10.73
C VAL A 531 -18.82 -10.19 -10.18
N ILE A 532 -19.33 -9.31 -9.29
CA ILE A 532 -20.73 -9.41 -8.83
C ILE A 532 -21.74 -9.02 -9.91
N ASN A 533 -21.37 -8.18 -10.88
CA ASN A 533 -22.19 -7.92 -12.05
C ASN A 533 -22.25 -9.11 -13.01
N GLN A 534 -21.17 -9.88 -13.13
CA GLN A 534 -21.07 -11.01 -14.04
C GLN A 534 -21.64 -12.31 -13.45
N ARG A 535 -21.28 -12.61 -12.19
CA ARG A 535 -21.55 -13.92 -11.55
C ARG A 535 -22.05 -13.74 -10.09
N PRO A 536 -23.15 -12.97 -9.87
CA PRO A 536 -23.64 -12.69 -8.52
C PRO A 536 -24.00 -13.95 -7.72
N GLU A 537 -24.37 -15.05 -8.41
CA GLU A 537 -24.79 -16.32 -7.81
C GLU A 537 -23.66 -17.09 -7.14
N LEU A 538 -22.41 -16.75 -7.39
CA LEU A 538 -21.27 -17.41 -6.76
C LEU A 538 -21.02 -16.93 -5.33
N PHE A 539 -21.56 -15.76 -4.94
CA PHE A 539 -21.17 -15.06 -3.74
C PHE A 539 -22.31 -14.85 -2.78
N ALA A 540 -22.08 -15.16 -1.50
CA ALA A 540 -23.03 -14.89 -0.43
C ALA A 540 -22.98 -13.42 -0.01
N ALA A 541 -21.77 -12.86 0.09
CA ALA A 541 -21.54 -11.47 0.42
C ALA A 541 -20.32 -10.89 -0.31
N ALA A 542 -20.27 -9.57 -0.42
CA ALA A 542 -19.16 -8.81 -0.97
C ALA A 542 -18.83 -7.61 -0.09
N VAL A 543 -17.52 -7.39 0.14
CA VAL A 543 -16.97 -6.20 0.80
C VAL A 543 -16.22 -5.39 -0.26
N ALA A 544 -16.54 -4.11 -0.37
CA ALA A 544 -15.90 -3.20 -1.32
C ALA A 544 -15.43 -1.93 -0.58
N ASP A 545 -14.13 -1.87 -0.29
CA ASP A 545 -13.56 -0.76 0.47
C ASP A 545 -13.09 0.34 -0.47
N VAL A 546 -13.56 1.58 -0.26
CA VAL A 546 -13.24 2.76 -1.06
C VAL A 546 -13.15 2.45 -2.56
N PRO A 547 -14.19 1.81 -3.18
CA PRO A 547 -14.08 1.09 -4.42
C PRO A 547 -14.04 2.01 -5.65
N PHE A 548 -13.09 1.75 -6.56
CA PHE A 548 -12.99 2.42 -7.87
C PHE A 548 -14.02 1.83 -8.85
N VAL A 549 -15.26 2.27 -8.78
CA VAL A 549 -16.40 1.66 -9.51
C VAL A 549 -17.02 2.54 -10.57
N ASP A 550 -16.84 3.86 -10.50
CA ASP A 550 -17.30 4.82 -11.50
C ASP A 550 -16.24 5.14 -12.55
N VAL A 551 -15.52 4.11 -12.97
CA VAL A 551 -14.31 4.16 -13.82
C VAL A 551 -14.50 5.01 -15.06
N TRP A 552 -15.64 4.85 -15.75
CA TRP A 552 -15.95 5.60 -16.96
C TRP A 552 -16.02 7.12 -16.72
N ASN A 553 -16.73 7.55 -15.71
CA ASN A 553 -16.89 8.98 -15.42
C ASN A 553 -15.61 9.59 -14.88
N THR A 554 -14.87 8.87 -14.02
CA THR A 554 -13.59 9.32 -13.46
C THR A 554 -12.55 9.46 -14.57
N MET A 555 -12.38 8.45 -15.43
CA MET A 555 -11.39 8.51 -16.51
C MET A 555 -11.70 9.57 -17.59
N ASN A 556 -12.96 10.00 -17.71
CA ASN A 556 -13.37 11.11 -18.60
C ASN A 556 -13.20 12.50 -17.98
N ASN A 557 -12.76 12.61 -16.74
CA ASN A 557 -12.59 13.89 -16.07
C ASN A 557 -11.11 14.15 -15.71
N PRO A 558 -10.32 14.71 -16.63
CA PRO A 558 -8.87 14.97 -16.41
C PRO A 558 -8.58 16.01 -15.31
N ALA A 559 -9.62 16.68 -14.77
CA ALA A 559 -9.46 17.60 -13.66
C ALA A 559 -9.47 16.90 -12.28
N LEU A 560 -9.87 15.61 -12.23
CA LEU A 560 -9.77 14.82 -11.01
C LEU A 560 -8.32 14.42 -10.74
N PRO A 561 -7.95 14.33 -9.46
CA PRO A 561 -6.65 13.78 -9.08
C PRO A 561 -6.35 12.45 -9.77
N LEU A 562 -5.09 12.22 -10.09
CA LEU A 562 -4.53 10.99 -10.68
C LEU A 562 -4.97 10.67 -12.12
N THR A 563 -6.15 11.11 -12.59
CA THR A 563 -6.79 10.64 -13.84
C THR A 563 -5.84 10.59 -15.04
N ILE A 564 -5.03 11.63 -15.29
CA ILE A 564 -4.12 11.65 -16.45
C ILE A 564 -3.02 10.60 -16.32
N GLY A 565 -2.45 10.43 -15.11
CA GLY A 565 -1.46 9.39 -14.83
C GLY A 565 -2.02 7.98 -14.96
N GLU A 566 -3.32 7.82 -14.70
CA GLU A 566 -4.03 6.55 -14.77
C GLU A 566 -4.35 6.06 -16.20
N TYR A 567 -4.17 6.91 -17.22
CA TYR A 567 -4.36 6.49 -18.62
C TYR A 567 -3.41 5.36 -19.04
N GLU A 568 -2.25 5.25 -18.41
CA GLU A 568 -1.30 4.16 -18.68
C GLU A 568 -1.70 2.83 -18.03
N GLU A 569 -2.65 2.84 -17.08
CA GLU A 569 -3.23 1.63 -16.45
C GLU A 569 -4.56 1.23 -17.12
N TRP A 570 -5.48 2.19 -17.26
CA TRP A 570 -6.86 1.92 -17.72
C TRP A 570 -7.07 2.24 -19.20
N GLY A 571 -6.27 3.13 -19.76
CA GLY A 571 -6.35 3.66 -21.11
C GLY A 571 -6.99 5.05 -21.19
N ASP A 572 -6.66 5.78 -22.26
CA ASP A 572 -7.20 7.12 -22.53
C ASP A 572 -8.60 7.01 -23.20
N PRO A 573 -9.70 7.42 -22.53
CA PRO A 573 -11.07 7.34 -23.09
C PRO A 573 -11.31 8.29 -24.26
N ASN A 574 -10.36 9.17 -24.63
CA ASN A 574 -10.42 9.94 -25.88
C ASN A 574 -10.30 9.03 -27.11
N ASP A 575 -9.71 7.83 -26.99
CA ASP A 575 -9.75 6.79 -28.01
C ASP A 575 -11.12 6.05 -27.91
N PRO A 576 -11.94 6.02 -28.98
CA PRO A 576 -13.25 5.36 -28.95
C PRO A 576 -13.20 3.84 -28.63
N VAL A 577 -12.11 3.15 -29.01
CA VAL A 577 -11.94 1.72 -28.72
C VAL A 577 -11.67 1.52 -27.21
N VAL A 578 -10.86 2.38 -26.63
CA VAL A 578 -10.58 2.39 -25.20
C VAL A 578 -11.84 2.76 -24.41
N ALA A 579 -12.57 3.78 -24.87
CA ALA A 579 -13.82 4.21 -24.28
C ALA A 579 -14.84 3.06 -24.15
N GLU A 580 -15.07 2.33 -25.25
CA GLU A 580 -16.00 1.19 -25.26
C GLU A 580 -15.50 0.07 -24.36
N ARG A 581 -14.20 -0.20 -24.34
CA ARG A 581 -13.59 -1.19 -23.46
C ARG A 581 -13.80 -0.85 -21.99
N ILE A 582 -13.54 0.40 -21.55
CA ILE A 582 -13.74 0.82 -20.17
C ILE A 582 -15.22 0.66 -19.79
N ARG A 583 -16.15 1.14 -20.62
CA ARG A 583 -17.59 0.99 -20.37
C ARG A 583 -18.02 -0.46 -20.22
N SER A 584 -17.40 -1.36 -20.98
CA SER A 584 -17.78 -2.78 -21.00
C SER A 584 -17.51 -3.50 -19.67
N TYR A 585 -16.58 -2.99 -18.86
CA TYR A 585 -16.22 -3.62 -17.58
C TYR A 585 -16.47 -2.72 -16.35
N ALA A 586 -16.70 -1.42 -16.53
CA ALA A 586 -16.89 -0.48 -15.41
C ALA A 586 -18.10 -0.88 -14.55
N PRO A 587 -17.94 -1.11 -13.25
CA PRO A 587 -19.00 -1.66 -12.41
C PRO A 587 -20.25 -0.81 -12.40
N TYR A 588 -20.13 0.51 -12.31
CA TYR A 588 -21.25 1.43 -12.27
C TYR A 588 -22.10 1.35 -13.55
N GLU A 589 -21.48 1.35 -14.73
CA GLU A 589 -22.17 1.24 -16.03
C GLU A 589 -22.86 -0.10 -16.18
N GLN A 590 -22.27 -1.17 -15.66
CA GLN A 590 -22.73 -2.55 -15.84
C GLN A 590 -23.75 -3.03 -14.78
N VAL A 591 -24.20 -2.16 -13.88
CA VAL A 591 -25.30 -2.49 -12.95
C VAL A 591 -26.56 -2.88 -13.72
N ARG A 592 -27.15 -4.02 -13.38
CA ARG A 592 -28.32 -4.62 -14.06
C ARG A 592 -29.45 -4.92 -13.08
N GLN A 593 -30.66 -5.14 -13.61
CA GLN A 593 -31.78 -5.68 -12.84
C GLN A 593 -31.55 -7.19 -12.60
N GLN A 594 -30.95 -7.52 -11.47
CA GLN A 594 -30.69 -8.88 -11.03
C GLN A 594 -30.57 -8.96 -9.50
N ALA A 595 -30.52 -10.18 -8.96
CA ALA A 595 -30.16 -10.40 -7.57
C ALA A 595 -28.66 -10.20 -7.37
N TYR A 596 -28.27 -9.51 -6.29
CA TYR A 596 -26.87 -9.28 -5.90
C TYR A 596 -26.57 -9.95 -4.55
N PRO A 597 -25.28 -10.26 -4.23
CA PRO A 597 -24.91 -10.69 -2.89
C PRO A 597 -25.27 -9.62 -1.85
N ALA A 598 -25.24 -9.98 -0.56
CA ALA A 598 -25.21 -8.98 0.50
C ALA A 598 -23.95 -8.14 0.39
N MET A 599 -24.03 -6.82 0.61
CA MET A 599 -22.88 -5.94 0.35
C MET A 599 -22.62 -5.00 1.51
N PHE A 600 -21.32 -4.86 1.85
CA PHE A 600 -20.80 -3.81 2.73
C PHE A 600 -19.81 -2.97 1.94
N VAL A 601 -20.13 -1.69 1.77
CA VAL A 601 -19.34 -0.74 0.97
C VAL A 601 -18.85 0.38 1.88
N THR A 602 -17.57 0.73 1.80
CA THR A 602 -17.00 1.85 2.56
C THR A 602 -16.61 3.01 1.64
N ALA A 603 -16.49 4.20 2.19
CA ALA A 603 -15.99 5.39 1.50
C ALA A 603 -15.33 6.35 2.49
N GLY A 604 -14.30 7.08 2.06
CA GLY A 604 -13.73 8.21 2.79
C GLY A 604 -14.22 9.53 2.18
N TYR A 605 -14.77 10.44 3.01
CA TYR A 605 -15.29 11.71 2.49
C TYR A 605 -14.19 12.60 1.91
N HIS A 606 -12.98 12.52 2.49
CA HIS A 606 -11.80 13.28 2.06
C HIS A 606 -10.90 12.51 1.11
N ASP A 607 -11.33 11.33 0.65
CA ASP A 607 -10.55 10.51 -0.27
C ASP A 607 -10.26 11.28 -1.57
N MET A 608 -8.96 11.46 -1.86
CA MET A 608 -8.49 12.13 -3.05
C MET A 608 -8.13 11.14 -4.18
N ARG A 609 -7.96 9.84 -3.86
CA ARG A 609 -7.59 8.79 -4.82
C ARG A 609 -8.81 8.20 -5.51
N VAL A 610 -9.81 7.82 -4.71
CA VAL A 610 -11.12 7.34 -5.18
C VAL A 610 -12.20 8.15 -4.50
N GLN A 611 -12.82 9.04 -5.24
CA GLN A 611 -13.76 9.99 -4.67
C GLN A 611 -14.96 9.29 -4.00
N TYR A 612 -15.41 9.76 -2.82
CA TYR A 612 -16.51 9.16 -2.04
C TYR A 612 -17.78 8.94 -2.86
N TRP A 613 -18.00 9.77 -3.87
CA TRP A 613 -19.22 9.66 -4.71
C TRP A 613 -19.21 8.45 -5.62
N GLU A 614 -18.07 7.82 -5.91
CA GLU A 614 -18.04 6.57 -6.67
C GLU A 614 -18.82 5.49 -5.93
N ALA A 615 -18.51 5.25 -4.67
CA ALA A 615 -19.24 4.34 -3.81
C ALA A 615 -20.69 4.74 -3.62
N ALA A 616 -20.96 6.03 -3.34
CA ALA A 616 -22.30 6.54 -3.07
C ALA A 616 -23.24 6.40 -4.30
N LYS A 617 -22.77 6.80 -5.48
CA LYS A 617 -23.49 6.64 -6.76
C LYS A 617 -23.76 5.17 -7.07
N TRP A 618 -22.74 4.32 -6.88
CA TRP A 618 -22.84 2.89 -7.16
C TRP A 618 -23.87 2.22 -6.24
N VAL A 619 -23.84 2.49 -4.95
CA VAL A 619 -24.84 1.97 -4.00
C VAL A 619 -26.25 2.46 -4.32
N ALA A 620 -26.43 3.75 -4.64
CA ALA A 620 -27.73 4.29 -5.03
C ALA A 620 -28.28 3.59 -6.28
N LYS A 621 -27.45 3.37 -7.31
CA LYS A 621 -27.83 2.66 -8.54
C LYS A 621 -28.14 1.18 -8.29
N LEU A 622 -27.31 0.49 -7.49
CA LEU A 622 -27.56 -0.89 -7.09
C LEU A 622 -28.90 -1.03 -6.35
N ARG A 623 -29.19 -0.14 -5.38
CA ARG A 623 -30.42 -0.16 -4.59
C ARG A 623 -31.68 0.00 -5.45
N HIS A 624 -31.57 0.80 -6.51
CA HIS A 624 -32.66 0.95 -7.49
C HIS A 624 -32.83 -0.28 -8.40
N SER A 625 -31.71 -1.00 -8.69
CA SER A 625 -31.68 -2.04 -9.73
C SER A 625 -31.79 -3.46 -9.18
N LYS A 626 -31.36 -3.71 -7.92
CA LYS A 626 -31.40 -5.06 -7.35
C LYS A 626 -32.82 -5.60 -7.20
N THR A 627 -32.97 -6.91 -7.43
CA THR A 627 -34.29 -7.60 -7.40
C THR A 627 -34.45 -8.48 -6.16
N ASP A 628 -33.53 -8.48 -5.26
CA ASP A 628 -33.52 -9.20 -3.98
C ASP A 628 -33.61 -8.19 -2.82
N ASP A 629 -33.75 -8.69 -1.58
CA ASP A 629 -33.84 -7.92 -0.34
C ASP A 629 -32.63 -8.08 0.58
N ARG A 630 -31.51 -8.67 0.08
CA ARG A 630 -30.27 -8.80 0.82
C ARG A 630 -29.70 -7.43 1.22
N PRO A 631 -29.07 -7.31 2.39
CA PRO A 631 -28.47 -6.04 2.83
C PRO A 631 -27.54 -5.41 1.81
N LEU A 632 -27.67 -4.10 1.62
CA LEU A 632 -26.75 -3.25 0.86
C LEU A 632 -26.46 -2.03 1.73
N LEU A 633 -25.28 -2.01 2.33
CA LEU A 633 -24.86 -1.05 3.33
C LEU A 633 -23.74 -0.16 2.78
N LEU A 634 -23.83 1.15 3.04
CA LEU A 634 -22.79 2.12 2.76
C LEU A 634 -22.34 2.78 4.06
N ARG A 635 -21.05 2.72 4.37
CA ARG A 635 -20.43 3.43 5.47
C ARG A 635 -19.45 4.49 4.92
N THR A 636 -19.80 5.77 5.04
CA THR A 636 -18.91 6.88 4.67
C THR A 636 -18.24 7.43 5.93
N GLN A 637 -16.91 7.35 6.00
CA GLN A 637 -16.10 7.97 7.04
C GLN A 637 -15.99 9.48 6.74
N MET A 638 -16.78 10.30 7.46
CA MET A 638 -16.93 11.74 7.17
C MET A 638 -15.68 12.56 7.50
N SER A 639 -14.75 12.02 8.27
CA SER A 639 -13.50 12.69 8.69
C SER A 639 -12.24 11.95 8.23
N ALA A 640 -12.34 11.09 7.24
CA ALA A 640 -11.22 10.27 6.76
C ALA A 640 -11.13 10.27 5.23
N GLY A 641 -9.95 9.90 4.71
CA GLY A 641 -9.66 9.73 3.30
C GLY A 641 -9.57 8.26 2.90
N HIS A 642 -8.67 7.97 1.94
CA HIS A 642 -8.53 6.64 1.32
C HIS A 642 -8.13 5.54 2.31
N GLY A 643 -7.36 5.86 3.33
CA GLY A 643 -6.90 4.92 4.35
C GLY A 643 -7.91 4.60 5.47
N GLY A 644 -9.14 5.16 5.41
CA GLY A 644 -10.12 5.03 6.49
C GLY A 644 -9.81 5.90 7.71
N ALA A 645 -10.39 5.58 8.85
CA ALA A 645 -10.18 6.33 10.07
C ALA A 645 -8.75 6.19 10.60
N SER A 646 -8.18 7.29 11.08
CA SER A 646 -6.86 7.27 11.73
C SER A 646 -6.96 6.77 13.18
N GLY A 647 -5.87 6.18 13.68
CA GLY A 647 -5.82 5.60 15.00
C GLY A 647 -6.15 4.11 15.04
N ARG A 648 -5.41 3.38 15.88
CA ARG A 648 -5.43 1.90 15.87
C ARG A 648 -6.75 1.30 16.36
N TYR A 649 -7.41 1.92 17.34
CA TYR A 649 -8.69 1.39 17.84
C TYR A 649 -9.85 1.70 16.90
N GLN A 650 -9.78 2.81 16.17
CA GLN A 650 -10.78 3.13 15.15
C GLN A 650 -10.73 2.11 14.01
N SER A 651 -9.54 1.79 13.50
CA SER A 651 -9.38 0.73 12.48
C SER A 651 -9.87 -0.65 12.97
N MET A 652 -9.68 -0.97 14.26
CA MET A 652 -10.23 -2.20 14.83
C MET A 652 -11.76 -2.20 14.90
N LYS A 653 -12.39 -1.04 15.17
CA LYS A 653 -13.85 -0.90 15.14
C LYS A 653 -14.41 -1.07 13.73
N GLU A 654 -13.76 -0.50 12.72
CA GLU A 654 -14.13 -0.69 11.33
C GLU A 654 -14.09 -2.17 10.92
N LEU A 655 -13.02 -2.89 11.28
CA LEU A 655 -12.92 -4.34 11.05
C LEU A 655 -13.98 -5.13 11.84
N ALA A 656 -14.32 -4.71 13.06
CA ALA A 656 -15.36 -5.35 13.84
C ALA A 656 -16.76 -5.14 13.21
N GLU A 657 -17.03 -3.98 12.59
CA GLU A 657 -18.25 -3.74 11.80
C GLU A 657 -18.33 -4.68 10.60
N GLU A 658 -17.25 -4.74 9.80
CA GLU A 658 -17.16 -5.64 8.65
C GLU A 658 -17.37 -7.10 9.04
N TYR A 659 -16.62 -7.59 10.04
CA TYR A 659 -16.73 -8.99 10.47
C TYR A 659 -18.09 -9.30 11.10
N SER A 660 -18.70 -8.33 11.79
CA SER A 660 -20.06 -8.48 12.30
C SER A 660 -21.07 -8.64 11.16
N PHE A 661 -20.94 -7.83 10.09
CA PHE A 661 -21.74 -8.00 8.89
C PHE A 661 -21.57 -9.39 8.28
N LEU A 662 -20.33 -9.84 8.07
CA LEU A 662 -20.05 -11.16 7.48
C LEU A 662 -20.62 -12.32 8.28
N LEU A 663 -20.44 -12.30 9.61
CA LEU A 663 -20.96 -13.33 10.50
C LEU A 663 -22.49 -13.33 10.55
N ALA A 664 -23.14 -12.17 10.43
CA ALA A 664 -24.59 -12.06 10.36
C ALA A 664 -25.16 -12.65 9.06
N ILE A 665 -24.49 -12.44 7.93
CA ILE A 665 -24.93 -12.96 6.62
C ILE A 665 -24.70 -14.46 6.49
N ILE A 666 -23.52 -14.96 6.93
CA ILE A 666 -23.15 -16.37 6.75
C ILE A 666 -23.68 -17.26 7.88
N GLY A 667 -24.01 -16.66 9.01
CA GLY A 667 -24.37 -17.35 10.25
C GLY A 667 -23.17 -17.62 11.16
N SER A 668 -23.37 -17.33 12.44
CA SER A 668 -22.41 -17.72 13.49
C SER A 668 -22.60 -19.22 13.78
N ARG A 669 -21.56 -20.03 13.64
CA ARG A 669 -21.56 -21.39 14.18
C ARG A 669 -20.86 -21.42 15.53
#